data_e381e94701f5ca207c22794fc3d65462
#
_entry.id   e381e94701f5ca207c22794fc3d65462
#
_cell.length_a   1.000
_cell.length_b   1.000
_cell.length_c   1.000
_cell.angle_alpha   90.00
_cell.angle_beta   90.00
_cell.angle_gamma   90.00
#
_symmetry.space_group_name_H-M   'P 1'
#
loop_
_entity.id
_entity.type
_entity.pdbx_description
1 polymer ?
#
loop_
_entity_poly.entity_id
_entity_poly.type
_entity_poly.pdbx_seq_one_letter_code
_entity_poly.pdbx_strand_id
1 'polypeptide(L)'
;MNKKRRPVVNLHGHGEHSPDGSDTARRRVRFAKALEQPALALTDHGVPSGLIEHYNACIECGVKPVLGIEFYYMPKVVRQYTKEDLKEHHYSPAEIAQNEYESRYYHATVLVKNMQPGYENLMSLVSESNKEENFYRHPIVTDEMLEKFSGGLILFTGCLRGWVPQHILAGESQAAYTKLKHWVELFDHHVWGEVMPHDFQGQAEVNRQLEVWSDLYGLKLVVTPDSHYIQRWDYPHYKTLRAIKRWPVDDALSYERLFMPSDAELEDEWTETMGDAGRIHEYMDNTIAIAESTHVEFSPRVAMPQLEGVSDPYEILCDATIAGLEGKGFTTTNKKHEVVILPAYRKRAAYELETYRDKNFVNYLLMNVDLATEARRQSIAMRCRGSACGSLVAYVTGMHKTDPLRYHLSFERFCGPERPEWDVLDIDHDVGDEVSRDKLFTYLGMRYPGRVAKVAAFNTFGVKSALNAILKEHSEKGSLSFIADTERESFRGAMLAYVSKSEEPEFNWKKIVKGSGILRYMEDQYSLVSDLCYCLGQVASISQHAAGVAITAGPLEEKLALMKIGTGNDAHWLACYDMDSLKAIGVLKIDLLIVDSLAQVDACEKMVNMQFVDHPMTEGYLNAEDGVTYYDVNDLEGRQLRKAMEQGDLWGIFQYERAKSVLMCKQYQPDSIEEAALVTAFNRPGAIAGEAFEMYLQERQQPGSQAVLPFVYQEQVMEFCHSIGMTWEQVAQVMHLAKKKLGNDETLQKIFIDGTVTTLGVSKATALKLWHSALLYGFSKNHAVPYALLAAQQILLREQHPVEFFVTLLGHEKNEGKRSAYETDGYQKHGQNFLIPHVNGSAEYQIVDVPGSALLESGRYIQQGLKVLPGLDNRAYEIEAERLAHGPYVSAEDVKKRLSGRTATSAVVGTLTRFAAMEFDKQEWQKRCLMWMEVLKMKPHTLFQKEMWVQHSDEMYRNYREDSKYLNGNGQ
;
A
#
# COMPACT_ATOMS: atom_id res chain seq x y z
N MET A 1 -44.98 8.63 -35.47
CA MET A 1 -44.41 7.42 -34.87
C MET A 1 -43.07 7.82 -34.29
N ASN A 2 -42.97 7.94 -32.98
CA ASN A 2 -41.66 8.15 -32.33
C ASN A 2 -40.77 6.94 -32.66
N LYS A 3 -39.79 7.14 -33.56
CA LYS A 3 -38.72 6.15 -33.71
C LYS A 3 -38.08 6.00 -32.32
N LYS A 4 -38.18 4.82 -31.75
CA LYS A 4 -37.45 4.46 -30.51
C LYS A 4 -35.99 4.83 -30.77
N ARG A 5 -35.42 5.75 -29.97
CA ARG A 5 -33.99 6.07 -30.01
C ARG A 5 -33.21 4.75 -29.96
N ARG A 6 -32.21 4.59 -30.79
CA ARG A 6 -31.32 3.45 -30.79
C ARG A 6 -30.19 3.75 -29.79
N PRO A 7 -29.98 2.94 -28.78
CA PRO A 7 -28.92 3.18 -27.83
C PRO A 7 -27.54 3.01 -28.50
N VAL A 8 -26.63 3.96 -28.30
CA VAL A 8 -25.24 3.87 -28.71
C VAL A 8 -24.43 3.23 -27.57
N VAL A 9 -23.30 2.59 -27.88
CA VAL A 9 -22.34 2.15 -26.88
C VAL A 9 -21.05 2.94 -27.07
N ASN A 10 -20.57 3.62 -26.05
CA ASN A 10 -19.24 4.22 -26.06
C ASN A 10 -18.18 3.11 -25.99
N LEU A 11 -17.53 2.84 -27.12
CA LEU A 11 -16.52 1.78 -27.28
C LEU A 11 -15.07 2.28 -27.21
N HIS A 12 -14.84 3.61 -27.19
CA HIS A 12 -13.55 4.23 -27.02
C HIS A 12 -13.65 5.36 -26.00
N GLY A 13 -13.04 5.17 -24.86
CA GLY A 13 -13.05 6.18 -23.82
C GLY A 13 -12.08 5.88 -22.68
N HIS A 14 -11.54 6.99 -22.12
CA HIS A 14 -10.47 7.00 -21.15
C HIS A 14 -10.97 7.31 -19.76
N GLY A 15 -10.48 6.57 -18.78
CA GLY A 15 -10.76 6.74 -17.36
C GLY A 15 -9.60 7.38 -16.59
N GLU A 16 -9.71 7.38 -15.29
CA GLU A 16 -8.75 7.99 -14.37
C GLU A 16 -7.34 7.39 -14.39
N HIS A 17 -7.19 6.15 -14.89
CA HIS A 17 -5.89 5.47 -15.04
C HIS A 17 -5.15 5.89 -16.31
N SER A 18 -5.85 6.45 -17.29
CA SER A 18 -5.21 7.04 -18.47
C SER A 18 -4.55 8.37 -18.10
N PRO A 19 -3.36 8.69 -18.67
CA PRO A 19 -2.70 9.97 -18.41
C PRO A 19 -3.56 11.18 -18.74
N ASP A 20 -4.38 11.07 -19.77
CA ASP A 20 -5.23 12.13 -20.34
C ASP A 20 -6.73 11.93 -20.10
N GLY A 21 -7.10 10.83 -19.47
CA GLY A 21 -8.48 10.57 -19.07
C GLY A 21 -8.81 11.14 -17.68
N SER A 22 -10.10 11.16 -17.41
CA SER A 22 -10.64 11.55 -16.11
C SER A 22 -11.87 10.72 -15.76
N ASP A 23 -12.38 10.98 -14.57
CA ASP A 23 -13.55 10.33 -14.01
C ASP A 23 -13.36 8.87 -13.59
N THR A 24 -13.77 8.60 -12.36
CA THR A 24 -13.74 7.27 -11.80
C THR A 24 -14.64 6.31 -12.60
N ALA A 25 -14.30 5.03 -12.60
CA ALA A 25 -15.11 4.01 -13.26
C ALA A 25 -16.58 4.10 -12.83
N ARG A 26 -16.86 4.33 -11.55
CA ARG A 26 -18.22 4.46 -11.01
C ARG A 26 -18.99 5.66 -11.59
N ARG A 27 -18.32 6.82 -11.75
CA ARG A 27 -18.95 8.00 -12.36
C ARG A 27 -19.30 7.75 -13.82
N ARG A 28 -18.36 7.20 -14.60
CA ARG A 28 -18.54 6.88 -16.01
C ARG A 28 -19.71 5.92 -16.24
N VAL A 29 -19.75 4.82 -15.47
CA VAL A 29 -20.79 3.79 -15.61
C VAL A 29 -22.17 4.30 -15.20
N ARG A 30 -22.27 5.08 -14.10
CA ARG A 30 -23.53 5.71 -13.68
C ARG A 30 -24.06 6.68 -14.76
N PHE A 31 -23.16 7.40 -15.41
CA PHE A 31 -23.54 8.31 -16.51
C PHE A 31 -23.99 7.53 -17.75
N ALA A 32 -23.27 6.50 -18.17
CA ALA A 32 -23.69 5.62 -19.26
C ALA A 32 -25.08 5.04 -19.01
N LYS A 33 -25.35 4.59 -17.78
CA LYS A 33 -26.69 4.14 -17.37
C LYS A 33 -27.74 5.24 -17.46
N ALA A 34 -27.42 6.48 -17.09
CA ALA A 34 -28.33 7.62 -17.21
C ALA A 34 -28.62 7.97 -18.68
N LEU A 35 -27.69 7.70 -19.58
CA LEU A 35 -27.86 7.79 -21.04
C LEU A 35 -28.53 6.55 -21.66
N GLU A 36 -28.98 5.59 -20.86
CA GLU A 36 -29.56 4.31 -21.28
C GLU A 36 -28.63 3.47 -22.17
N GLN A 37 -27.33 3.67 -22.13
CA GLN A 37 -26.36 2.87 -22.87
C GLN A 37 -26.33 1.43 -22.31
N PRO A 38 -26.49 0.39 -23.15
CA PRO A 38 -26.58 -0.99 -22.70
C PRO A 38 -25.23 -1.56 -22.28
N ALA A 39 -24.14 -0.96 -22.76
CA ALA A 39 -22.76 -1.36 -22.47
C ALA A 39 -21.84 -0.13 -22.42
N LEU A 40 -20.67 -0.28 -21.86
CA LEU A 40 -19.64 0.76 -21.82
C LEU A 40 -18.26 0.13 -21.92
N ALA A 41 -17.38 0.71 -22.75
CA ALA A 41 -15.97 0.33 -22.81
C ALA A 41 -15.08 1.20 -21.92
N LEU A 42 -13.93 0.60 -21.52
CA LEU A 42 -12.77 1.31 -21.03
C LEU A 42 -11.58 0.94 -21.92
N THR A 43 -10.86 1.96 -22.40
CA THR A 43 -9.74 1.82 -23.34
C THR A 43 -8.59 2.76 -22.99
N ASP A 44 -8.13 2.75 -21.75
CA ASP A 44 -7.05 3.61 -21.27
C ASP A 44 -5.75 3.43 -22.08
N HIS A 45 -4.93 4.48 -22.19
CA HIS A 45 -3.69 4.48 -22.94
C HIS A 45 -2.64 3.53 -22.36
N GLY A 46 -2.38 2.41 -23.05
CA GLY A 46 -1.30 1.47 -22.79
C GLY A 46 -1.36 0.75 -21.43
N VAL A 47 -2.43 0.97 -20.65
CA VAL A 47 -2.55 0.43 -19.28
C VAL A 47 -3.90 -0.26 -19.06
N PRO A 48 -3.93 -1.49 -18.56
CA PRO A 48 -5.16 -2.20 -18.23
C PRO A 48 -5.63 -1.96 -16.80
N SER A 49 -5.02 -1.04 -16.07
CA SER A 49 -5.15 -0.89 -14.61
C SER A 49 -6.59 -0.65 -14.14
N GLY A 50 -7.38 0.10 -14.91
CA GLY A 50 -8.78 0.41 -14.61
C GLY A 50 -9.78 -0.69 -14.98
N LEU A 51 -9.37 -1.75 -15.71
CA LEU A 51 -10.32 -2.70 -16.32
C LEU A 51 -11.19 -3.44 -15.31
N ILE A 52 -10.61 -3.86 -14.18
CA ILE A 52 -11.34 -4.64 -13.17
C ILE A 52 -12.30 -3.75 -12.39
N GLU A 53 -11.88 -2.54 -12.06
CA GLU A 53 -12.74 -1.56 -11.40
C GLU A 53 -13.93 -1.18 -12.30
N HIS A 54 -13.66 -0.94 -13.59
CA HIS A 54 -14.68 -0.71 -14.60
C HIS A 54 -15.65 -1.90 -14.72
N TYR A 55 -15.13 -3.12 -14.79
CA TYR A 55 -15.93 -4.36 -14.82
C TYR A 55 -16.88 -4.43 -13.62
N ASN A 56 -16.35 -4.26 -12.41
CA ASN A 56 -17.14 -4.32 -11.18
C ASN A 56 -18.22 -3.22 -11.13
N ALA A 57 -17.88 -1.99 -11.50
CA ALA A 57 -18.84 -0.88 -11.56
C ALA A 57 -19.96 -1.14 -12.58
N CYS A 58 -19.62 -1.73 -13.74
CA CYS A 58 -20.60 -2.12 -14.76
C CYS A 58 -21.57 -3.18 -14.23
N ILE A 59 -21.05 -4.25 -13.60
CA ILE A 59 -21.89 -5.31 -13.02
C ILE A 59 -22.81 -4.75 -11.94
N GLU A 60 -22.29 -3.92 -11.02
CA GLU A 60 -23.09 -3.28 -9.97
C GLU A 60 -24.22 -2.40 -10.52
N CYS A 61 -23.98 -1.72 -11.62
CA CYS A 61 -24.95 -0.82 -12.25
C CYS A 61 -25.88 -1.53 -13.26
N GLY A 62 -25.62 -2.78 -13.64
CA GLY A 62 -26.38 -3.51 -14.67
C GLY A 62 -26.11 -2.97 -16.07
N VAL A 63 -24.90 -2.49 -16.34
CA VAL A 63 -24.36 -2.12 -17.67
C VAL A 63 -23.40 -3.20 -18.11
N LYS A 64 -23.39 -3.59 -19.38
CA LYS A 64 -22.45 -4.62 -19.86
C LYS A 64 -21.03 -4.05 -19.94
N PRO A 65 -20.01 -4.68 -19.28
CA PRO A 65 -18.63 -4.24 -19.42
C PRO A 65 -18.04 -4.64 -20.78
N VAL A 66 -17.34 -3.72 -21.42
CA VAL A 66 -16.46 -3.98 -22.56
C VAL A 66 -15.05 -3.55 -22.15
N LEU A 67 -14.08 -4.45 -22.30
CA LEU A 67 -12.71 -4.23 -21.83
C LEU A 67 -11.79 -4.03 -23.02
N GLY A 68 -10.87 -3.09 -22.93
CA GLY A 68 -9.88 -2.82 -23.96
C GLY A 68 -8.78 -1.88 -23.51
N ILE A 69 -7.89 -1.56 -24.42
CA ILE A 69 -6.88 -0.49 -24.26
C ILE A 69 -6.68 0.24 -25.58
N GLU A 70 -6.27 1.50 -25.51
CA GLU A 70 -5.65 2.19 -26.64
C GLU A 70 -4.13 2.10 -26.48
N PHE A 71 -3.44 1.40 -27.35
CA PHE A 71 -1.99 1.21 -27.26
C PHE A 71 -1.21 2.15 -28.19
N TYR A 72 0.04 2.39 -27.84
CA TYR A 72 1.00 3.09 -28.68
C TYR A 72 1.62 2.11 -29.64
N TYR A 73 1.49 2.35 -30.94
CA TYR A 73 1.90 1.45 -31.99
C TYR A 73 3.06 2.01 -32.81
N MET A 74 4.02 1.16 -33.12
CA MET A 74 5.05 1.35 -34.14
C MET A 74 5.23 0.03 -34.92
N PRO A 75 5.44 0.03 -36.26
CA PRO A 75 5.72 -1.22 -36.97
C PRO A 75 6.90 -1.99 -36.38
N LYS A 76 7.94 -1.28 -35.91
CA LYS A 76 9.06 -1.75 -35.08
C LYS A 76 9.52 -0.59 -34.19
N VAL A 77 10.13 -0.88 -33.07
CA VAL A 77 10.66 0.18 -32.20
C VAL A 77 11.86 0.85 -32.83
N VAL A 78 11.71 2.14 -33.13
CA VAL A 78 12.80 3.01 -33.62
C VAL A 78 12.95 4.15 -32.63
N ARG A 79 14.15 4.34 -32.10
CA ARG A 79 14.45 5.44 -31.16
C ARG A 79 14.98 6.63 -31.92
N GLN A 80 14.49 7.81 -31.59
CA GLN A 80 14.98 9.06 -32.16
C GLN A 80 16.44 9.29 -31.75
N TYR A 81 17.27 9.78 -32.68
CA TYR A 81 18.64 10.15 -32.37
C TYR A 81 18.70 11.17 -31.23
N THR A 82 19.56 10.93 -30.27
CA THR A 82 19.82 11.86 -29.16
C THR A 82 20.75 12.99 -29.61
N LYS A 83 20.86 14.05 -28.78
CA LYS A 83 21.84 15.11 -29.05
C LYS A 83 23.29 14.60 -29.02
N GLU A 84 23.57 13.58 -28.26
CA GLU A 84 24.84 12.89 -28.18
C GLU A 84 25.09 12.11 -29.44
N ASP A 85 24.13 11.33 -29.95
CA ASP A 85 24.26 10.60 -31.23
C ASP A 85 24.56 11.56 -32.38
N LEU A 86 23.85 12.68 -32.45
CA LEU A 86 24.05 13.69 -33.49
C LEU A 86 25.40 14.40 -33.39
N LYS A 87 26.08 14.41 -32.23
CA LYS A 87 27.44 14.93 -32.06
C LYS A 87 28.52 13.91 -32.40
N GLU A 88 28.29 12.65 -32.06
CA GLU A 88 29.26 11.59 -32.24
C GLU A 88 29.26 11.04 -33.68
N HIS A 89 28.15 11.11 -34.37
CA HIS A 89 27.97 10.58 -35.72
C HIS A 89 27.53 11.70 -36.67
N HIS A 90 28.08 11.71 -37.88
CA HIS A 90 27.76 12.66 -38.95
C HIS A 90 26.60 12.13 -39.79
N TYR A 91 25.36 12.23 -39.26
CA TYR A 91 24.18 11.86 -40.04
C TYR A 91 23.83 12.97 -41.06
N SER A 92 23.43 12.56 -42.26
CA SER A 92 22.90 13.48 -43.27
C SER A 92 21.51 14.01 -42.84
N PRO A 93 21.08 15.17 -43.35
CA PRO A 93 19.72 15.67 -43.13
C PRO A 93 18.61 14.67 -43.52
N ALA A 94 18.86 13.87 -44.57
CA ALA A 94 17.93 12.83 -45.01
C ALA A 94 17.82 11.67 -44.00
N GLU A 95 18.94 11.23 -43.43
CA GLU A 95 18.96 10.19 -42.41
C GLU A 95 18.26 10.68 -41.12
N ILE A 96 18.47 11.95 -40.72
CA ILE A 96 17.79 12.55 -39.56
C ILE A 96 16.28 12.60 -39.83
N ALA A 97 15.85 13.11 -40.99
CA ALA A 97 14.42 13.18 -41.34
C ALA A 97 13.77 11.79 -41.40
N GLN A 98 14.50 10.80 -41.94
CA GLN A 98 14.02 9.41 -41.96
C GLN A 98 13.86 8.84 -40.55
N ASN A 99 14.84 9.06 -39.66
CA ASN A 99 14.75 8.61 -38.27
C ASN A 99 13.61 9.31 -37.50
N GLU A 100 13.41 10.59 -37.72
CA GLU A 100 12.28 11.34 -37.14
C GLU A 100 10.94 10.79 -37.63
N TYR A 101 10.83 10.41 -38.88
CA TYR A 101 9.64 9.79 -39.45
C TYR A 101 9.40 8.40 -38.86
N GLU A 102 10.41 7.53 -38.88
CA GLU A 102 10.33 6.15 -38.38
C GLU A 102 10.16 6.06 -36.85
N SER A 103 10.59 7.05 -36.08
CA SER A 103 10.45 7.10 -34.62
C SER A 103 9.10 7.64 -34.12
N ARG A 104 8.16 7.92 -35.05
CA ARG A 104 6.80 8.29 -34.67
C ARG A 104 6.03 7.09 -34.17
N TYR A 105 5.27 7.28 -33.12
CA TYR A 105 4.31 6.28 -32.63
C TYR A 105 2.89 6.74 -32.97
N TYR A 106 2.02 5.77 -33.09
CA TYR A 106 0.61 5.94 -33.47
C TYR A 106 -0.29 5.34 -32.41
N HIS A 107 -1.58 5.57 -32.49
CA HIS A 107 -2.57 4.97 -31.62
C HIS A 107 -3.36 3.87 -32.33
N ALA A 108 -3.78 2.86 -31.60
CA ALA A 108 -4.77 1.89 -32.06
C ALA A 108 -5.49 1.29 -30.85
N THR A 109 -6.79 1.09 -30.98
CA THR A 109 -7.65 0.62 -29.90
C THR A 109 -7.97 -0.85 -30.11
N VAL A 110 -7.81 -1.67 -29.05
CA VAL A 110 -8.24 -3.07 -29.04
C VAL A 110 -9.25 -3.31 -27.93
N LEU A 111 -10.26 -4.15 -28.25
CA LEU A 111 -11.23 -4.65 -27.30
C LEU A 111 -11.07 -6.15 -27.11
N VAL A 112 -11.31 -6.62 -25.90
CA VAL A 112 -11.29 -8.05 -25.55
C VAL A 112 -12.60 -8.70 -26.00
N LYS A 113 -12.52 -9.66 -26.90
CA LYS A 113 -13.69 -10.41 -27.38
C LYS A 113 -14.11 -11.51 -26.37
N ASN A 114 -13.13 -12.20 -25.77
CA ASN A 114 -13.36 -13.31 -24.85
C ASN A 114 -12.22 -13.44 -23.82
N MET A 115 -12.41 -14.26 -22.79
CA MET A 115 -11.36 -14.50 -21.80
C MET A 115 -10.15 -15.23 -22.40
N GLN A 116 -10.40 -16.31 -23.13
CA GLN A 116 -9.36 -17.12 -23.77
C GLN A 116 -9.62 -17.20 -25.27
N PRO A 117 -8.64 -16.77 -26.11
CA PRO A 117 -7.35 -16.21 -25.73
C PRO A 117 -7.34 -14.67 -25.54
N GLY A 118 -8.45 -13.96 -25.73
CA GLY A 118 -8.45 -12.49 -25.89
C GLY A 118 -7.90 -11.71 -24.69
N TYR A 119 -8.41 -11.98 -23.48
CA TYR A 119 -7.90 -11.29 -22.27
C TYR A 119 -6.44 -11.66 -21.97
N GLU A 120 -6.09 -12.94 -22.08
CA GLU A 120 -4.71 -13.43 -21.88
C GLU A 120 -3.74 -12.79 -22.87
N ASN A 121 -4.14 -12.68 -24.14
CA ASN A 121 -3.36 -12.01 -25.17
C ASN A 121 -3.21 -10.51 -24.90
N LEU A 122 -4.26 -9.85 -24.40
CA LEU A 122 -4.16 -8.44 -24.00
C LEU A 122 -3.14 -8.27 -22.88
N MET A 123 -3.17 -9.11 -21.84
CA MET A 123 -2.20 -9.05 -20.72
C MET A 123 -0.77 -9.32 -21.19
N SER A 124 -0.60 -10.29 -22.09
CA SER A 124 0.69 -10.61 -22.72
C SER A 124 1.21 -9.46 -23.59
N LEU A 125 0.33 -8.85 -24.40
CA LEU A 125 0.66 -7.70 -25.24
C LEU A 125 1.16 -6.52 -24.40
N VAL A 126 0.47 -6.19 -23.32
CA VAL A 126 0.86 -5.12 -22.40
C VAL A 126 2.18 -5.46 -21.71
N SER A 127 2.36 -6.68 -21.22
CA SER A 127 3.61 -7.09 -20.56
C SER A 127 4.80 -6.99 -21.52
N GLU A 128 4.64 -7.45 -22.75
CA GLU A 128 5.68 -7.42 -23.77
C GLU A 128 6.05 -5.99 -24.19
N SER A 129 5.04 -5.13 -24.38
CA SER A 129 5.26 -3.72 -24.75
C SER A 129 6.01 -2.92 -23.67
N ASN A 130 5.90 -3.32 -22.40
CA ASN A 130 6.58 -2.68 -21.29
C ASN A 130 8.04 -3.13 -21.12
N LYS A 131 8.54 -4.18 -21.82
CA LYS A 131 9.94 -4.58 -21.79
C LYS A 131 10.85 -3.46 -22.28
N GLU A 132 12.09 -3.44 -21.79
CA GLU A 132 13.02 -2.33 -22.05
C GLU A 132 13.29 -2.11 -23.53
N GLU A 133 13.43 -3.18 -24.31
CA GLU A 133 13.61 -3.15 -25.75
C GLU A 133 12.42 -2.51 -26.48
N ASN A 134 11.20 -2.66 -25.93
CA ASN A 134 9.95 -2.20 -26.52
C ASN A 134 9.45 -0.88 -25.91
N PHE A 135 10.12 -0.38 -24.88
CA PHE A 135 9.74 0.87 -24.23
C PHE A 135 10.49 2.07 -24.83
N TYR A 136 9.75 2.94 -25.54
CA TYR A 136 10.27 4.21 -26.05
C TYR A 136 9.29 5.33 -25.73
N ARG A 137 9.58 6.14 -24.71
CA ARG A 137 8.67 7.15 -24.09
C ARG A 137 7.38 6.54 -23.53
N HIS A 138 6.82 5.57 -24.20
CA HIS A 138 5.64 4.79 -23.88
C HIS A 138 5.90 3.30 -24.14
N PRO A 139 5.07 2.39 -23.59
CA PRO A 139 5.11 0.98 -23.99
C PRO A 139 4.62 0.86 -25.45
N ILE A 140 5.47 0.37 -26.33
CA ILE A 140 5.21 0.28 -27.76
C ILE A 140 4.79 -1.12 -28.14
N VAL A 141 3.67 -1.23 -28.86
CA VAL A 141 3.21 -2.45 -29.50
C VAL A 141 3.73 -2.48 -30.96
N THR A 142 4.33 -3.58 -31.38
CA THR A 142 4.90 -3.77 -32.71
C THR A 142 4.09 -4.75 -33.54
N ASP A 143 4.39 -4.81 -34.87
CA ASP A 143 3.80 -5.82 -35.76
C ASP A 143 4.02 -7.25 -35.25
N GLU A 144 5.24 -7.56 -34.83
CA GLU A 144 5.58 -8.89 -34.30
C GLU A 144 4.72 -9.27 -33.09
N MET A 145 4.44 -8.31 -32.20
CA MET A 145 3.56 -8.55 -31.06
C MET A 145 2.11 -8.76 -31.48
N LEU A 146 1.62 -7.97 -32.46
CA LEU A 146 0.27 -8.16 -32.98
C LEU A 146 0.13 -9.52 -33.67
N GLU A 147 1.12 -9.96 -34.44
CA GLU A 147 1.15 -11.30 -35.04
C GLU A 147 1.04 -12.40 -34.00
N LYS A 148 1.62 -12.19 -32.82
CA LYS A 148 1.63 -13.17 -31.74
C LYS A 148 0.37 -13.15 -30.88
N PHE A 149 -0.22 -11.97 -30.64
CA PHE A 149 -1.24 -11.76 -29.59
C PHE A 149 -2.57 -11.22 -30.12
N SER A 150 -2.85 -11.22 -31.42
CA SER A 150 -4.12 -10.71 -31.99
C SER A 150 -5.35 -11.57 -31.69
N GLY A 151 -5.15 -12.87 -31.40
CA GLY A 151 -6.24 -13.82 -31.21
C GLY A 151 -7.20 -13.41 -30.09
N GLY A 152 -8.53 -13.41 -30.38
CA GLY A 152 -9.56 -13.03 -29.42
C GLY A 152 -9.67 -11.54 -29.12
N LEU A 153 -8.99 -10.68 -29.90
CA LEU A 153 -9.09 -9.24 -29.83
C LEU A 153 -9.88 -8.67 -31.03
N ILE A 154 -10.46 -7.49 -30.83
CA ILE A 154 -11.12 -6.67 -31.86
C ILE A 154 -10.27 -5.41 -32.02
N LEU A 155 -9.83 -5.08 -33.24
CA LEU A 155 -8.99 -3.91 -33.50
C LEU A 155 -9.81 -2.79 -34.15
N PHE A 156 -9.60 -1.56 -33.69
CA PHE A 156 -10.04 -0.32 -34.36
C PHE A 156 -8.84 0.38 -35.01
N THR A 157 -9.10 1.09 -36.12
CA THR A 157 -8.04 1.79 -36.87
C THR A 157 -7.39 2.95 -36.13
N GLY A 158 -7.96 3.34 -34.99
CA GLY A 158 -7.46 4.39 -34.10
C GLY A 158 -8.00 5.78 -34.43
N CYS A 159 -7.83 6.71 -33.49
CA CYS A 159 -8.18 8.12 -33.61
C CYS A 159 -7.30 8.82 -34.69
N LEU A 160 -7.39 10.14 -34.86
CA LEU A 160 -6.53 10.88 -35.80
C LEU A 160 -5.02 10.62 -35.62
N ARG A 161 -4.58 10.19 -34.44
CA ARG A 161 -3.21 9.78 -34.18
C ARG A 161 -2.94 8.33 -34.58
N GLY A 162 -3.94 7.60 -35.09
CA GLY A 162 -3.79 6.23 -35.56
C GLY A 162 -2.92 6.13 -36.81
N TRP A 163 -2.29 4.97 -37.00
CA TRP A 163 -1.41 4.73 -38.14
C TRP A 163 -2.18 4.87 -39.47
N VAL A 164 -3.36 4.29 -39.57
CA VAL A 164 -4.21 4.36 -40.79
C VAL A 164 -4.66 5.81 -41.09
N PRO A 165 -5.24 6.56 -40.10
CA PRO A 165 -5.61 7.97 -40.32
C PRO A 165 -4.43 8.85 -40.72
N GLN A 166 -3.26 8.71 -40.10
CA GLN A 166 -2.09 9.54 -40.44
C GLN A 166 -1.57 9.31 -41.85
N HIS A 167 -1.60 8.07 -42.36
CA HIS A 167 -1.19 7.77 -43.74
C HIS A 167 -2.23 8.22 -44.80
N ILE A 168 -3.53 8.23 -44.41
CA ILE A 168 -4.57 8.86 -45.24
C ILE A 168 -4.28 10.35 -45.40
N LEU A 169 -4.05 11.06 -44.27
CA LEU A 169 -3.77 12.51 -44.28
C LEU A 169 -2.45 12.88 -44.96
N ALA A 170 -1.47 11.96 -44.95
CA ALA A 170 -0.20 12.12 -45.70
C ALA A 170 -0.36 11.85 -47.21
N GLY A 171 -1.57 11.49 -47.69
CA GLY A 171 -1.77 11.11 -49.12
C GLY A 171 -1.29 9.69 -49.44
N GLU A 172 -0.95 8.88 -48.46
CA GLU A 172 -0.41 7.53 -48.57
C GLU A 172 -1.51 6.45 -48.44
N SER A 173 -2.70 6.72 -48.96
CA SER A 173 -3.91 5.87 -48.81
C SER A 173 -3.68 4.42 -49.26
N GLN A 174 -2.80 4.17 -50.26
CA GLN A 174 -2.50 2.81 -50.70
C GLN A 174 -1.70 2.03 -49.62
N ALA A 175 -0.73 2.66 -48.95
CA ALA A 175 0.02 2.07 -47.86
C ALA A 175 -0.89 1.78 -46.67
N ALA A 176 -1.74 2.74 -46.33
CA ALA A 176 -2.76 2.60 -45.26
C ALA A 176 -3.71 1.42 -45.53
N TYR A 177 -4.21 1.29 -46.74
CA TYR A 177 -5.08 0.18 -47.14
C TYR A 177 -4.35 -1.18 -47.08
N THR A 178 -3.12 -1.23 -47.56
CA THR A 178 -2.31 -2.47 -47.51
C THR A 178 -2.13 -2.97 -46.07
N LYS A 179 -1.82 -2.06 -45.17
CA LYS A 179 -1.68 -2.36 -43.75
C LYS A 179 -3.00 -2.80 -43.12
N LEU A 180 -4.08 -2.08 -43.43
CA LEU A 180 -5.42 -2.42 -42.96
C LEU A 180 -5.83 -3.83 -43.40
N LYS A 181 -5.59 -4.18 -44.65
CA LYS A 181 -5.84 -5.53 -45.18
C LYS A 181 -5.06 -6.60 -44.41
N HIS A 182 -3.79 -6.36 -44.12
CA HIS A 182 -2.99 -7.25 -43.31
C HIS A 182 -3.57 -7.41 -41.89
N TRP A 183 -3.98 -6.33 -41.27
CA TRP A 183 -4.63 -6.40 -39.96
C TRP A 183 -5.97 -7.16 -40.00
N VAL A 184 -6.78 -6.99 -41.07
CA VAL A 184 -8.04 -7.74 -41.20
C VAL A 184 -7.80 -9.25 -41.26
N GLU A 185 -6.75 -9.69 -41.95
CA GLU A 185 -6.35 -11.10 -41.99
C GLU A 185 -5.82 -11.55 -40.61
N LEU A 186 -5.00 -10.75 -39.96
CA LEU A 186 -4.37 -11.04 -38.67
C LEU A 186 -5.37 -11.18 -37.51
N PHE A 187 -6.39 -10.33 -37.49
CA PHE A 187 -7.45 -10.33 -36.46
C PHE A 187 -8.68 -11.14 -36.84
N ASP A 188 -8.55 -12.08 -37.76
CA ASP A 188 -9.65 -12.96 -38.19
C ASP A 188 -10.95 -12.18 -38.53
N HIS A 189 -10.81 -11.13 -39.35
CA HIS A 189 -11.88 -10.22 -39.75
C HIS A 189 -12.58 -9.44 -38.62
N HIS A 190 -11.93 -9.32 -37.46
CA HIS A 190 -12.37 -8.50 -36.34
C HIS A 190 -11.67 -7.13 -36.30
N VAL A 191 -11.58 -6.48 -37.45
CA VAL A 191 -11.07 -5.10 -37.59
C VAL A 191 -12.19 -4.19 -38.04
N TRP A 192 -12.27 -3.02 -37.44
CA TRP A 192 -13.27 -2.01 -37.74
C TRP A 192 -12.59 -0.69 -38.07
N GLY A 193 -13.07 -0.03 -39.10
CA GLY A 193 -12.75 1.37 -39.40
C GLY A 193 -13.38 2.26 -38.32
N GLU A 194 -12.57 2.99 -37.60
CA GLU A 194 -13.04 3.89 -36.55
C GLU A 194 -13.31 5.28 -37.14
N VAL A 195 -14.58 5.67 -37.17
CA VAL A 195 -14.99 7.00 -37.57
C VAL A 195 -15.36 7.82 -36.34
N MET A 196 -14.98 9.10 -36.33
CA MET A 196 -15.21 9.98 -35.20
C MET A 196 -16.05 11.20 -35.54
N PRO A 197 -16.93 11.67 -34.65
CA PRO A 197 -17.84 12.75 -34.91
C PRO A 197 -17.22 14.16 -34.82
N HIS A 198 -15.92 14.24 -34.43
CA HIS A 198 -15.26 15.50 -34.11
C HIS A 198 -14.91 16.35 -35.35
N ASP A 199 -14.98 17.66 -35.22
CA ASP A 199 -14.61 18.64 -36.28
C ASP A 199 -13.11 18.95 -36.29
N PHE A 200 -12.26 17.99 -35.89
CA PHE A 200 -10.81 18.17 -35.94
C PHE A 200 -10.33 18.26 -37.39
N GLN A 201 -9.29 19.07 -37.59
CA GLN A 201 -8.69 19.22 -38.92
C GLN A 201 -8.29 17.85 -39.49
N GLY A 202 -8.84 17.48 -40.62
CA GLY A 202 -8.59 16.20 -41.28
C GLY A 202 -9.54 15.06 -40.90
N GLN A 203 -10.36 15.20 -39.87
CA GLN A 203 -11.26 14.11 -39.46
C GLN A 203 -12.30 13.74 -40.54
N ALA A 204 -12.93 14.71 -41.12
CA ALA A 204 -13.90 14.47 -42.21
C ALA A 204 -13.26 13.79 -43.44
N GLU A 205 -11.99 14.09 -43.74
CA GLU A 205 -11.22 13.43 -44.81
C GLU A 205 -10.99 11.94 -44.49
N VAL A 206 -10.55 11.66 -43.27
CA VAL A 206 -10.34 10.27 -42.81
C VAL A 206 -11.66 9.50 -42.82
N ASN A 207 -12.74 10.07 -42.26
CA ASN A 207 -14.06 9.43 -42.25
C ASN A 207 -14.54 9.07 -43.69
N ARG A 208 -14.45 10.03 -44.62
CA ARG A 208 -14.83 9.77 -46.04
C ARG A 208 -13.98 8.69 -46.68
N GLN A 209 -12.68 8.67 -46.42
CA GLN A 209 -11.81 7.63 -46.97
C GLN A 209 -12.16 6.24 -46.42
N LEU A 210 -12.49 6.13 -45.13
CA LEU A 210 -12.98 4.90 -44.54
C LEU A 210 -14.33 4.46 -45.10
N GLU A 211 -15.26 5.39 -45.37
CA GLU A 211 -16.51 5.11 -46.05
C GLU A 211 -16.30 4.57 -47.47
N VAL A 212 -15.36 5.14 -48.22
CA VAL A 212 -14.96 4.63 -49.53
C VAL A 212 -14.46 3.20 -49.44
N TRP A 213 -13.63 2.89 -48.43
CA TRP A 213 -13.15 1.52 -48.21
C TRP A 213 -14.25 0.57 -47.70
N SER A 214 -15.26 1.09 -46.98
CA SER A 214 -16.45 0.32 -46.63
C SER A 214 -17.21 -0.11 -47.88
N ASP A 215 -17.45 0.81 -48.81
CA ASP A 215 -18.21 0.55 -50.01
C ASP A 215 -17.47 -0.33 -51.03
N LEU A 216 -16.17 -0.15 -51.17
CA LEU A 216 -15.35 -0.87 -52.14
C LEU A 216 -14.91 -2.25 -51.67
N TYR A 217 -14.63 -2.38 -50.40
CA TYR A 217 -13.92 -3.54 -49.84
C TYR A 217 -14.66 -4.22 -48.66
N GLY A 218 -15.82 -3.67 -48.27
CA GLY A 218 -16.61 -4.25 -47.16
C GLY A 218 -16.03 -4.03 -45.78
N LEU A 219 -15.19 -3.00 -45.61
CA LEU A 219 -14.71 -2.62 -44.29
C LEU A 219 -15.88 -2.21 -43.39
N LYS A 220 -16.04 -2.84 -42.24
CA LYS A 220 -17.05 -2.44 -41.27
C LYS A 220 -16.60 -1.19 -40.53
N LEU A 221 -17.52 -0.25 -40.34
CA LEU A 221 -17.26 1.02 -39.67
C LEU A 221 -17.98 1.09 -38.33
N VAL A 222 -17.36 1.73 -37.35
CA VAL A 222 -17.92 2.00 -36.02
C VAL A 222 -17.64 3.43 -35.61
N VAL A 223 -18.65 4.11 -35.05
CA VAL A 223 -18.45 5.46 -34.52
C VAL A 223 -18.02 5.40 -33.05
N THR A 224 -17.02 6.22 -32.73
CA THR A 224 -16.53 6.36 -31.34
C THR A 224 -16.29 7.83 -31.01
N PRO A 225 -16.56 8.25 -29.75
CA PRO A 225 -16.35 9.63 -29.33
C PRO A 225 -14.97 9.89 -28.73
N ASP A 226 -14.12 8.89 -28.56
CA ASP A 226 -12.80 9.04 -27.89
C ASP A 226 -12.92 9.89 -26.61
N SER A 227 -13.83 9.46 -25.71
CA SER A 227 -14.22 10.29 -24.57
C SER A 227 -13.17 10.29 -23.44
N HIS A 228 -12.72 11.48 -23.05
CA HIS A 228 -11.73 11.69 -22.00
C HIS A 228 -12.35 12.15 -20.67
N TYR A 229 -13.61 12.63 -20.71
CA TYR A 229 -14.39 13.08 -19.56
C TYR A 229 -15.89 12.87 -19.82
N ILE A 230 -16.73 13.03 -18.78
CA ILE A 230 -18.14 12.61 -18.87
C ILE A 230 -19.02 13.62 -19.58
N GLN A 231 -19.04 14.89 -19.15
CA GLN A 231 -20.04 15.87 -19.61
C GLN A 231 -19.35 17.11 -20.18
N ARG A 232 -19.89 17.68 -21.25
CA ARG A 232 -19.31 18.85 -21.92
C ARG A 232 -18.98 20.00 -20.96
N TRP A 233 -19.81 20.26 -19.99
CA TRP A 233 -19.56 21.30 -18.98
C TRP A 233 -18.52 20.94 -17.92
N ASP A 234 -18.01 19.70 -17.88
CA ASP A 234 -16.90 19.31 -17.00
C ASP A 234 -15.52 19.71 -17.59
N TYR A 235 -15.48 20.19 -18.82
CA TYR A 235 -14.25 20.55 -19.52
C TYR A 235 -13.33 21.51 -18.72
N PRO A 236 -13.81 22.59 -18.06
CA PRO A 236 -12.96 23.44 -17.22
C PRO A 236 -12.28 22.67 -16.08
N HIS A 237 -13.01 21.77 -15.42
CA HIS A 237 -12.52 20.96 -14.32
C HIS A 237 -11.53 19.89 -14.82
N TYR A 238 -11.80 19.31 -15.98
CA TYR A 238 -10.89 18.42 -16.68
C TYR A 238 -9.56 19.11 -17.01
N LYS A 239 -9.58 20.35 -17.51
CA LYS A 239 -8.37 21.18 -17.74
C LYS A 239 -7.57 21.39 -16.44
N THR A 240 -8.25 21.72 -15.36
CA THR A 240 -7.62 21.88 -14.04
C THR A 240 -6.95 20.57 -13.57
N LEU A 241 -7.63 19.44 -13.67
CA LEU A 241 -7.09 18.13 -13.32
C LEU A 241 -5.84 17.79 -14.15
N ARG A 242 -5.88 18.02 -15.47
CA ARG A 242 -4.73 17.77 -16.34
C ARG A 242 -3.52 18.63 -15.99
N ALA A 243 -3.75 19.90 -15.69
CA ALA A 243 -2.69 20.79 -15.24
C ALA A 243 -2.05 20.29 -13.92
N ILE A 244 -2.87 19.84 -12.97
CA ILE A 244 -2.39 19.24 -11.71
C ILE A 244 -1.57 17.97 -11.96
N LYS A 245 -2.01 17.12 -12.89
CA LYS A 245 -1.27 15.89 -13.28
C LYS A 245 -0.01 16.22 -14.12
N ARG A 246 0.27 17.50 -14.43
CA ARG A 246 1.39 17.97 -15.27
C ARG A 246 1.36 17.37 -16.70
N TRP A 247 0.20 17.14 -17.21
CA TRP A 247 -0.03 16.66 -18.56
C TRP A 247 -0.66 17.80 -19.37
N PRO A 248 0.13 18.59 -20.11
CA PRO A 248 -0.35 19.80 -20.78
C PRO A 248 -1.47 19.46 -21.78
N VAL A 249 -2.50 20.29 -21.77
CA VAL A 249 -3.53 20.27 -22.80
C VAL A 249 -2.94 20.94 -24.03
N ASP A 250 -2.95 20.25 -25.16
CA ASP A 250 -2.61 20.85 -26.44
C ASP A 250 -3.80 21.70 -26.89
N ASP A 251 -3.69 23.02 -26.72
CA ASP A 251 -4.76 23.95 -27.07
C ASP A 251 -5.06 23.98 -28.61
N ALA A 252 -4.21 23.37 -29.43
CA ALA A 252 -4.45 23.22 -30.87
C ALA A 252 -5.47 22.12 -31.18
N LEU A 253 -5.76 21.21 -30.24
CA LEU A 253 -6.79 20.20 -30.34
C LEU A 253 -7.97 20.60 -29.48
N SER A 254 -9.18 20.63 -30.06
CA SER A 254 -10.40 21.01 -29.33
C SER A 254 -10.89 19.92 -28.39
N TYR A 255 -10.14 19.67 -27.27
CA TYR A 255 -10.51 18.70 -26.25
C TYR A 255 -11.91 18.91 -25.65
N GLU A 256 -12.54 20.05 -25.95
CA GLU A 256 -13.91 20.38 -25.54
C GLU A 256 -14.97 19.41 -26.08
N ARG A 257 -14.65 18.66 -27.15
CA ARG A 257 -15.54 17.69 -27.78
C ARG A 257 -15.27 16.24 -27.33
N LEU A 258 -14.26 15.99 -26.51
CA LEU A 258 -13.91 14.64 -26.05
C LEU A 258 -14.69 14.24 -24.79
N PHE A 259 -15.98 14.51 -24.75
CA PHE A 259 -16.88 14.08 -23.69
C PHE A 259 -17.66 12.83 -24.10
N MET A 260 -18.37 12.22 -23.14
CA MET A 260 -19.25 11.07 -23.42
C MET A 260 -20.61 11.55 -23.91
N PRO A 261 -20.91 11.47 -25.22
CA PRO A 261 -22.13 12.02 -25.77
C PRO A 261 -23.35 11.12 -25.60
N SER A 262 -24.55 11.71 -25.56
CA SER A 262 -25.80 11.03 -25.84
C SER A 262 -25.94 10.74 -27.33
N ASP A 263 -26.90 9.88 -27.71
CA ASP A 263 -27.19 9.54 -29.10
C ASP A 263 -27.45 10.79 -29.96
N ALA A 264 -28.20 11.75 -29.40
CA ALA A 264 -28.53 12.99 -30.13
C ALA A 264 -27.30 13.90 -30.30
N GLU A 265 -26.49 14.04 -29.27
CA GLU A 265 -25.25 14.83 -29.36
C GLU A 265 -24.26 14.22 -30.35
N LEU A 266 -24.15 12.88 -30.36
CA LEU A 266 -23.29 12.18 -31.33
C LEU A 266 -23.76 12.40 -32.77
N GLU A 267 -25.09 12.34 -33.06
CA GLU A 267 -25.67 12.61 -34.38
C GLU A 267 -25.50 14.06 -34.80
N ASP A 268 -25.67 14.99 -33.85
CA ASP A 268 -25.47 16.43 -34.11
C ASP A 268 -24.00 16.73 -34.46
N GLU A 269 -23.05 16.24 -33.66
CA GLU A 269 -21.60 16.42 -33.91
C GLU A 269 -21.14 15.76 -35.21
N TRP A 270 -21.65 14.56 -35.52
CA TRP A 270 -21.39 13.92 -36.79
C TRP A 270 -21.90 14.77 -37.98
N THR A 271 -23.14 15.30 -37.88
CA THR A 271 -23.72 16.12 -38.92
C THR A 271 -22.96 17.43 -39.14
N GLU A 272 -22.47 18.04 -38.05
CA GLU A 272 -21.59 19.21 -38.14
C GLU A 272 -20.27 18.88 -38.87
N THR A 273 -19.67 17.73 -38.59
CA THR A 273 -18.36 17.32 -39.17
C THR A 273 -18.49 16.84 -40.62
N MET A 274 -19.51 16.07 -40.95
CA MET A 274 -19.67 15.45 -42.27
C MET A 274 -20.56 16.25 -43.24
N GLY A 275 -21.39 17.14 -42.72
CA GLY A 275 -22.34 17.96 -43.47
C GLY A 275 -23.72 17.35 -43.63
N ASP A 276 -23.91 16.11 -43.29
CA ASP A 276 -25.20 15.41 -43.23
C ASP A 276 -25.15 14.22 -42.23
N ALA A 277 -26.32 13.67 -41.90
CA ALA A 277 -26.42 12.52 -41.02
C ALA A 277 -25.90 11.21 -41.66
N GLY A 278 -25.84 11.13 -42.98
CA GLY A 278 -25.29 10.00 -43.72
C GLY A 278 -25.65 8.63 -43.16
N ARG A 279 -24.62 7.81 -42.92
CA ARG A 279 -24.73 6.44 -42.40
C ARG A 279 -24.55 6.34 -40.87
N ILE A 280 -24.58 7.44 -40.13
CA ILE A 280 -24.27 7.45 -38.69
C ILE A 280 -25.05 6.41 -37.88
N HIS A 281 -26.34 6.21 -38.23
CA HIS A 281 -27.16 5.22 -37.52
C HIS A 281 -26.67 3.77 -37.72
N GLU A 282 -26.11 3.46 -38.91
CA GLU A 282 -25.45 2.16 -39.13
C GLU A 282 -24.22 2.00 -38.21
N TYR A 283 -23.39 3.06 -38.10
CA TYR A 283 -22.20 3.04 -37.28
C TYR A 283 -22.52 2.97 -35.78
N MET A 284 -23.62 3.60 -35.35
CA MET A 284 -24.17 3.46 -33.97
C MET A 284 -24.72 2.04 -33.73
N ASP A 285 -25.42 1.42 -34.68
CA ASP A 285 -25.88 0.03 -34.54
C ASP A 285 -24.68 -0.96 -34.40
N ASN A 286 -23.58 -0.65 -35.11
CA ASN A 286 -22.36 -1.45 -35.04
C ASN A 286 -21.68 -1.39 -33.67
N THR A 287 -21.85 -0.29 -32.91
CA THR A 287 -21.32 -0.26 -31.52
C THR A 287 -22.03 -1.29 -30.66
N ILE A 288 -23.33 -1.49 -30.82
CA ILE A 288 -24.11 -2.48 -30.10
C ILE A 288 -23.67 -3.90 -30.50
N ALA A 289 -23.53 -4.15 -31.82
CA ALA A 289 -23.14 -5.45 -32.34
C ALA A 289 -21.73 -5.87 -31.82
N ILE A 290 -20.79 -4.92 -31.75
CA ILE A 290 -19.47 -5.15 -31.16
C ILE A 290 -19.61 -5.49 -29.68
N ALA A 291 -20.32 -4.66 -28.92
CA ALA A 291 -20.52 -4.89 -27.48
C ALA A 291 -21.20 -6.25 -27.20
N GLU A 292 -22.20 -6.63 -28.00
CA GLU A 292 -22.88 -7.93 -27.87
C GLU A 292 -21.93 -9.11 -28.14
N SER A 293 -20.94 -8.92 -29.03
CA SER A 293 -19.97 -9.97 -29.40
C SER A 293 -18.88 -10.21 -28.35
N THR A 294 -18.73 -9.33 -27.36
CA THR A 294 -17.74 -9.50 -26.29
C THR A 294 -18.29 -10.32 -25.14
N HIS A 295 -17.48 -11.22 -24.57
CA HIS A 295 -17.84 -12.07 -23.44
C HIS A 295 -16.67 -12.20 -22.48
N VAL A 296 -16.71 -11.43 -21.41
CA VAL A 296 -15.67 -11.44 -20.36
C VAL A 296 -16.33 -11.63 -18.99
N GLU A 297 -15.86 -12.62 -18.25
CA GLU A 297 -16.35 -12.90 -16.90
C GLU A 297 -15.18 -13.26 -15.98
N PHE A 298 -15.04 -12.56 -14.87
CA PHE A 298 -14.04 -12.82 -13.85
C PHE A 298 -14.62 -13.63 -12.70
N SER A 299 -13.79 -14.51 -12.17
CA SER A 299 -14.12 -15.29 -10.98
C SER A 299 -13.18 -14.90 -9.84
N PRO A 300 -13.69 -14.58 -8.65
CA PRO A 300 -12.89 -14.32 -7.47
C PRO A 300 -12.27 -15.61 -6.88
N ARG A 301 -12.56 -16.76 -7.46
CA ARG A 301 -12.01 -18.04 -6.98
C ARG A 301 -10.52 -18.11 -7.23
N VAL A 302 -9.75 -18.18 -6.14
CA VAL A 302 -8.29 -18.26 -6.21
C VAL A 302 -7.87 -19.69 -6.51
N ALA A 303 -7.12 -19.86 -7.59
CA ALA A 303 -6.35 -21.07 -7.84
C ALA A 303 -5.07 -21.02 -7.00
N MET A 304 -4.87 -22.01 -6.12
CA MET A 304 -3.70 -22.05 -5.24
C MET A 304 -2.46 -22.49 -6.01
N PRO A 305 -1.34 -21.72 -5.92
CA PRO A 305 -0.07 -22.16 -6.48
C PRO A 305 0.39 -23.44 -5.79
N GLN A 306 0.88 -24.38 -6.58
CA GLN A 306 1.40 -25.65 -6.06
C GLN A 306 2.92 -25.55 -5.94
N LEU A 307 3.44 -26.15 -4.88
CA LEU A 307 4.88 -26.35 -4.69
C LEU A 307 5.38 -27.45 -5.65
N GLU A 308 6.34 -27.13 -6.49
CA GLU A 308 6.94 -28.11 -7.40
C GLU A 308 7.63 -29.25 -6.62
N GLY A 309 7.44 -30.49 -7.06
CA GLY A 309 8.03 -31.67 -6.45
C GLY A 309 7.30 -32.21 -5.21
N VAL A 310 6.14 -31.66 -4.86
CA VAL A 310 5.33 -32.09 -3.73
C VAL A 310 4.18 -32.99 -4.25
N SER A 311 4.21 -34.27 -3.87
CA SER A 311 3.20 -35.24 -4.27
C SER A 311 1.95 -35.23 -3.36
N ASP A 312 2.13 -35.09 -2.06
CA ASP A 312 1.05 -34.98 -1.07
C ASP A 312 1.30 -33.76 -0.15
N PRO A 313 0.72 -32.60 -0.49
CA PRO A 313 0.84 -31.40 0.33
C PRO A 313 0.27 -31.56 1.75
N TYR A 314 -0.79 -32.37 1.91
CA TYR A 314 -1.44 -32.56 3.19
C TYR A 314 -0.56 -33.37 4.15
N GLU A 315 0.06 -34.45 3.70
CA GLU A 315 1.00 -35.26 4.48
C GLU A 315 2.19 -34.41 4.95
N ILE A 316 2.77 -33.60 4.06
CA ILE A 316 3.88 -32.70 4.41
C ILE A 316 3.48 -31.69 5.50
N LEU A 317 2.28 -31.10 5.40
CA LEU A 317 1.81 -30.17 6.43
C LEU A 317 1.55 -30.87 7.75
N CYS A 318 1.03 -32.10 7.75
CA CYS A 318 0.87 -32.91 8.95
C CYS A 318 2.20 -33.22 9.61
N ASP A 319 3.18 -33.68 8.84
CA ASP A 319 4.54 -34.01 9.35
C ASP A 319 5.23 -32.77 9.93
N ALA A 320 5.17 -31.64 9.23
CA ALA A 320 5.70 -30.37 9.73
C ALA A 320 5.03 -29.93 11.03
N THR A 321 3.73 -30.17 11.16
CA THR A 321 2.95 -29.85 12.38
C THR A 321 3.37 -30.74 13.55
N ILE A 322 3.51 -32.04 13.32
CA ILE A 322 3.94 -33.00 14.34
C ILE A 322 5.35 -32.67 14.80
N ALA A 323 6.30 -32.51 13.86
CA ALA A 323 7.68 -32.14 14.17
C ALA A 323 7.75 -30.81 14.94
N GLY A 324 6.90 -29.84 14.59
CA GLY A 324 6.82 -28.56 15.31
C GLY A 324 6.29 -28.69 16.74
N LEU A 325 5.30 -29.55 16.96
CA LEU A 325 4.77 -29.84 18.31
C LEU A 325 5.80 -30.52 19.18
N GLU A 326 6.51 -31.53 18.66
CA GLU A 326 7.58 -32.20 19.34
C GLU A 326 8.76 -31.27 19.63
N GLY A 327 9.20 -30.50 18.62
CA GLY A 327 10.32 -29.57 18.75
C GLY A 327 10.06 -28.43 19.74
N LYS A 328 8.81 -28.09 20.02
CA LYS A 328 8.43 -27.11 21.06
C LYS A 328 8.14 -27.74 22.43
N GLY A 329 8.34 -29.06 22.57
CA GLY A 329 8.15 -29.75 23.86
C GLY A 329 6.70 -29.94 24.27
N PHE A 330 5.71 -29.84 23.35
CA PHE A 330 4.30 -30.13 23.64
C PHE A 330 4.01 -31.63 23.70
N THR A 331 4.84 -32.34 24.49
CA THR A 331 4.81 -33.79 24.65
C THR A 331 4.65 -34.19 26.12
N THR A 332 4.16 -35.38 26.35
CA THR A 332 4.08 -36.04 27.67
C THR A 332 4.32 -37.52 27.51
N THR A 333 4.66 -38.17 28.62
CA THR A 333 4.83 -39.63 28.64
C THR A 333 3.51 -40.31 29.02
N ASN A 334 3.02 -41.19 28.17
CA ASN A 334 1.78 -41.95 28.43
C ASN A 334 2.05 -43.10 29.42
N LYS A 335 1.00 -43.86 29.82
CA LYS A 335 1.07 -44.99 30.72
C LYS A 335 1.95 -46.16 30.22
N LYS A 336 2.30 -46.17 28.95
CA LYS A 336 3.18 -47.17 28.30
C LYS A 336 4.63 -46.65 28.19
N HIS A 337 4.97 -45.50 28.79
CA HIS A 337 6.26 -44.82 28.67
C HIS A 337 6.60 -44.38 27.25
N GLU A 338 5.59 -44.19 26.38
CA GLU A 338 5.75 -43.62 25.05
C GLU A 338 5.58 -42.10 25.12
N VAL A 339 6.41 -41.35 24.39
CA VAL A 339 6.27 -39.91 24.23
C VAL A 339 5.09 -39.64 23.31
N VAL A 340 4.13 -38.85 23.76
CA VAL A 340 2.91 -38.49 22.98
C VAL A 340 2.65 -37.01 23.11
N ILE A 341 2.05 -36.42 22.05
CA ILE A 341 1.66 -35.02 22.04
C ILE A 341 0.57 -34.75 23.10
N LEU A 342 0.62 -33.64 23.79
CA LEU A 342 -0.36 -33.19 24.78
C LEU A 342 -1.77 -33.21 24.17
N PRO A 343 -2.80 -33.78 24.85
CA PRO A 343 -4.11 -34.01 24.27
C PRO A 343 -4.80 -32.75 23.71
N ALA A 344 -4.67 -31.61 24.38
CA ALA A 344 -5.26 -30.36 23.94
C ALA A 344 -4.65 -29.88 22.60
N TYR A 345 -3.34 -29.89 22.49
CA TYR A 345 -2.62 -29.52 21.27
C TYR A 345 -2.89 -30.48 20.12
N ARG A 346 -2.90 -31.79 20.41
CA ARG A 346 -3.25 -32.81 19.42
C ARG A 346 -4.65 -32.62 18.84
N LYS A 347 -5.65 -32.37 19.72
CA LYS A 347 -7.04 -32.14 19.29
C LYS A 347 -7.15 -30.92 18.42
N ARG A 348 -6.50 -29.80 18.83
CA ARG A 348 -6.53 -28.55 18.08
C ARG A 348 -5.81 -28.68 16.74
N ALA A 349 -4.64 -29.31 16.68
CA ALA A 349 -3.90 -29.53 15.44
C ALA A 349 -4.71 -30.39 14.45
N ALA A 350 -5.32 -31.47 14.89
CA ALA A 350 -6.16 -32.31 14.04
C ALA A 350 -7.34 -31.53 13.46
N TYR A 351 -8.03 -30.75 14.28
CA TYR A 351 -9.16 -29.92 13.85
C TYR A 351 -8.74 -28.88 12.79
N GLU A 352 -7.61 -28.20 13.00
CA GLU A 352 -7.11 -27.20 12.05
C GLU A 352 -6.68 -27.83 10.72
N LEU A 353 -5.93 -28.94 10.76
CA LEU A 353 -5.47 -29.68 9.59
C LEU A 353 -6.63 -30.18 8.73
N GLU A 354 -7.66 -30.77 9.37
CA GLU A 354 -8.87 -31.20 8.67
C GLU A 354 -9.58 -30.01 8.02
N THR A 355 -9.75 -28.89 8.73
CA THR A 355 -10.36 -27.67 8.19
C THR A 355 -9.59 -27.13 6.98
N TYR A 356 -8.26 -27.10 7.03
CA TYR A 356 -7.46 -26.64 5.89
C TYR A 356 -7.58 -27.56 4.68
N ARG A 357 -7.63 -28.87 4.89
CA ARG A 357 -7.87 -29.83 3.81
C ARG A 357 -9.24 -29.62 3.17
N ASP A 358 -10.29 -29.58 3.98
CA ASP A 358 -11.67 -29.49 3.53
C ASP A 358 -11.98 -28.16 2.81
N LYS A 359 -11.24 -27.08 3.17
CA LYS A 359 -11.33 -25.75 2.54
C LYS A 359 -10.29 -25.52 1.43
N ASN A 360 -9.50 -26.52 1.06
CA ASN A 360 -8.47 -26.44 0.00
C ASN A 360 -7.39 -25.37 0.27
N PHE A 361 -7.02 -25.13 1.53
CA PHE A 361 -5.99 -24.14 1.91
C PHE A 361 -4.60 -24.74 2.20
N VAL A 362 -4.44 -26.06 2.06
CA VAL A 362 -3.19 -26.76 2.38
C VAL A 362 -1.99 -26.18 1.63
N ASN A 363 -2.09 -26.00 0.31
CA ASN A 363 -1.02 -25.43 -0.51
C ASN A 363 -0.67 -24.01 -0.08
N TYR A 364 -1.69 -23.22 0.29
CA TYR A 364 -1.46 -21.86 0.77
C TYR A 364 -0.70 -21.84 2.09
N LEU A 365 -1.08 -22.69 3.04
CA LEU A 365 -0.33 -22.82 4.30
C LEU A 365 1.11 -23.28 4.05
N LEU A 366 1.33 -24.30 3.23
CA LEU A 366 2.66 -24.80 2.90
C LEU A 366 3.55 -23.73 2.27
N MET A 367 3.01 -22.91 1.38
CA MET A 367 3.73 -21.78 0.79
C MET A 367 4.21 -20.79 1.87
N ASN A 368 3.36 -20.48 2.85
CA ASN A 368 3.71 -19.59 3.96
C ASN A 368 4.69 -20.24 4.94
N VAL A 369 4.59 -21.54 5.17
CA VAL A 369 5.57 -22.34 5.97
C VAL A 369 6.93 -22.35 5.27
N ASP A 370 6.96 -22.56 3.96
CA ASP A 370 8.17 -22.51 3.13
C ASP A 370 8.84 -21.13 3.22
N LEU A 371 8.08 -20.05 3.08
CA LEU A 371 8.55 -18.68 3.24
C LEU A 371 9.10 -18.41 4.64
N ALA A 372 8.42 -18.87 5.70
CA ALA A 372 8.88 -18.72 7.08
C ALA A 372 10.16 -19.53 7.35
N THR A 373 10.29 -20.68 6.71
CA THR A 373 11.49 -21.52 6.81
C THR A 373 12.68 -20.85 6.13
N GLU A 374 12.47 -20.27 4.96
CA GLU A 374 13.51 -19.50 4.26
C GLU A 374 13.91 -18.24 5.04
N ALA A 375 12.96 -17.52 5.62
CA ALA A 375 13.27 -16.38 6.48
C ALA A 375 14.19 -16.77 7.63
N ARG A 376 13.91 -17.90 8.32
CA ARG A 376 14.79 -18.43 9.39
C ARG A 376 16.16 -18.81 8.86
N ARG A 377 16.23 -19.49 7.69
CA ARG A 377 17.51 -19.89 7.08
C ARG A 377 18.38 -18.67 6.76
N GLN A 378 17.80 -17.56 6.37
CA GLN A 378 18.49 -16.30 6.09
C GLN A 378 18.66 -15.41 7.34
N SER A 379 18.25 -15.86 8.53
CA SER A 379 18.25 -15.07 9.78
C SER A 379 17.47 -13.76 9.65
N ILE A 380 16.38 -13.77 8.86
CA ILE A 380 15.47 -12.65 8.68
C ILE A 380 14.41 -12.65 9.78
N ALA A 381 14.26 -11.53 10.47
CA ALA A 381 13.17 -11.30 11.41
C ALA A 381 11.84 -11.26 10.67
N MET A 382 11.05 -12.32 10.77
CA MET A 382 9.72 -12.42 10.15
C MET A 382 8.75 -13.11 11.11
N ARG A 383 7.50 -12.57 11.18
CA ARG A 383 6.40 -13.17 11.94
C ARG A 383 5.10 -12.89 11.23
N CYS A 384 4.20 -13.88 11.09
CA CYS A 384 2.85 -13.53 10.66
C CYS A 384 2.08 -12.86 11.82
N ARG A 385 1.07 -12.09 11.44
CA ARG A 385 0.24 -11.28 12.34
C ARG A 385 -1.25 -11.45 12.02
N GLY A 386 -2.09 -10.75 12.75
CA GLY A 386 -3.51 -10.72 12.49
C GLY A 386 -4.21 -12.01 12.87
N SER A 387 -5.23 -12.38 12.07
CA SER A 387 -6.04 -13.56 12.35
C SER A 387 -5.26 -14.87 12.32
N ALA A 388 -4.19 -14.95 11.53
CA ALA A 388 -3.34 -16.14 11.41
C ALA A 388 -2.70 -16.58 12.73
N CYS A 389 -2.49 -15.64 13.68
CA CYS A 389 -1.99 -15.97 15.02
C CYS A 389 -2.96 -16.81 15.85
N GLY A 390 -4.21 -16.99 15.42
CA GLY A 390 -5.15 -17.97 15.99
C GLY A 390 -4.89 -19.41 15.60
N SER A 391 -3.97 -19.71 14.65
CA SER A 391 -3.67 -21.06 14.18
C SER A 391 -2.51 -21.69 14.94
N LEU A 392 -2.77 -22.87 15.53
CA LEU A 392 -1.75 -23.70 16.13
C LEU A 392 -0.78 -24.26 15.08
N VAL A 393 -1.29 -24.68 13.92
CA VAL A 393 -0.46 -25.16 12.80
C VAL A 393 0.54 -24.08 12.39
N ALA A 394 0.10 -22.85 12.20
CA ALA A 394 0.99 -21.73 11.87
C ALA A 394 2.03 -21.45 12.96
N TYR A 395 1.65 -21.57 14.23
CA TYR A 395 2.56 -21.41 15.37
C TYR A 395 3.65 -22.47 15.41
N VAL A 396 3.26 -23.76 15.34
CA VAL A 396 4.25 -24.85 15.49
C VAL A 396 5.15 -25.00 14.27
N THR A 397 4.68 -24.62 13.09
CA THR A 397 5.51 -24.56 11.87
C THR A 397 6.39 -23.29 11.80
N GLY A 398 6.28 -22.40 12.80
CA GLY A 398 7.17 -21.25 12.97
C GLY A 398 6.82 -20.01 12.15
N MET A 399 5.58 -19.88 11.69
CA MET A 399 5.11 -18.68 11.01
C MET A 399 4.93 -17.51 11.99
N HIS A 400 4.60 -17.78 13.26
CA HIS A 400 4.55 -16.80 14.34
C HIS A 400 5.06 -17.39 15.66
N LYS A 401 5.22 -16.50 16.69
CA LYS A 401 5.78 -16.86 17.98
C LYS A 401 4.76 -16.82 19.15
N THR A 402 3.44 -16.80 18.87
CA THR A 402 2.38 -16.69 19.89
C THR A 402 1.64 -18.01 20.03
N ASP A 403 1.62 -18.62 21.20
CA ASP A 403 0.86 -19.84 21.44
C ASP A 403 -0.65 -19.54 21.49
N PRO A 404 -1.46 -20.00 20.50
CA PRO A 404 -2.88 -19.69 20.46
C PRO A 404 -3.69 -20.36 21.57
N LEU A 405 -3.24 -21.49 22.12
CA LEU A 405 -3.94 -22.16 23.23
C LEU A 405 -3.69 -21.43 24.55
N ARG A 406 -2.47 -20.96 24.77
CA ARG A 406 -2.09 -20.20 25.99
C ARG A 406 -2.93 -18.94 26.17
N TYR A 407 -3.19 -18.20 25.07
CA TYR A 407 -3.93 -16.94 25.10
C TYR A 407 -5.40 -17.07 24.64
N HIS A 408 -5.90 -18.29 24.50
CA HIS A 408 -7.28 -18.54 24.05
C HIS A 408 -7.61 -17.76 22.75
N LEU A 409 -6.74 -17.89 21.72
CA LEU A 409 -6.95 -17.27 20.43
C LEU A 409 -7.85 -18.15 19.55
N SER A 410 -8.84 -17.51 18.89
CA SER A 410 -9.80 -18.22 18.06
C SER A 410 -9.24 -18.58 16.69
N PHE A 411 -9.30 -19.88 16.35
CA PHE A 411 -9.01 -20.36 15.00
C PHE A 411 -10.14 -20.01 14.03
N GLU A 412 -11.38 -20.03 14.50
CA GLU A 412 -12.57 -19.77 13.70
C GLU A 412 -12.56 -18.33 13.15
N ARG A 413 -11.92 -17.40 13.87
CA ARG A 413 -11.70 -16.02 13.36
C ARG A 413 -10.73 -16.00 12.17
N PHE A 414 -9.82 -16.96 12.07
CA PHE A 414 -8.88 -17.10 10.95
C PHE A 414 -9.46 -17.99 9.84
N CYS A 415 -9.84 -19.22 10.18
CA CYS A 415 -10.34 -20.22 9.24
C CYS A 415 -11.51 -21.00 9.87
N GLY A 416 -12.71 -20.37 9.90
CA GLY A 416 -13.91 -21.04 10.40
C GLY A 416 -14.51 -22.03 9.38
N PRO A 417 -15.27 -23.04 9.85
CA PRO A 417 -15.92 -24.01 8.97
C PRO A 417 -16.87 -23.38 7.94
N GLU A 418 -17.50 -22.26 8.32
CA GLU A 418 -18.47 -21.53 7.48
C GLU A 418 -17.81 -20.58 6.46
N ARG A 419 -16.48 -20.44 6.49
CA ARG A 419 -15.77 -19.59 5.54
C ARG A 419 -15.91 -20.18 4.13
N PRO A 420 -16.38 -19.39 3.13
CA PRO A 420 -16.45 -19.87 1.75
C PRO A 420 -15.05 -20.20 1.21
N GLU A 421 -14.94 -21.24 0.37
CA GLU A 421 -13.66 -21.63 -0.26
C GLU A 421 -13.03 -20.52 -1.12
N TRP A 422 -13.85 -19.62 -1.66
CA TRP A 422 -13.37 -18.50 -2.48
C TRP A 422 -12.87 -17.30 -1.64
N ASP A 423 -13.22 -17.25 -0.34
CA ASP A 423 -12.71 -16.21 0.55
C ASP A 423 -11.38 -16.67 1.16
N VAL A 424 -10.29 -16.39 0.46
CA VAL A 424 -8.95 -16.84 0.85
C VAL A 424 -8.53 -16.28 2.20
N LEU A 425 -7.72 -17.06 2.92
CA LEU A 425 -7.12 -16.67 4.18
C LEU A 425 -6.19 -15.46 3.97
N ASP A 426 -6.26 -14.51 4.87
CA ASP A 426 -5.37 -13.35 4.88
C ASP A 426 -4.23 -13.64 5.87
N ILE A 427 -3.04 -13.88 5.32
CA ILE A 427 -1.82 -14.13 6.09
C ILE A 427 -0.83 -13.00 5.80
N ASP A 428 -0.80 -12.03 6.69
CA ASP A 428 0.16 -10.93 6.65
C ASP A 428 1.44 -11.32 7.38
N HIS A 429 2.59 -10.95 6.84
CA HIS A 429 3.87 -11.12 7.47
C HIS A 429 4.52 -9.78 7.82
N ASP A 430 4.87 -9.61 9.09
CA ASP A 430 5.74 -8.54 9.54
C ASP A 430 7.18 -8.94 9.25
N VAL A 431 7.94 -8.09 8.59
CA VAL A 431 9.35 -8.26 8.25
C VAL A 431 10.14 -7.09 8.85
N GLY A 432 11.34 -7.35 9.32
CA GLY A 432 12.11 -6.35 10.07
C GLY A 432 12.50 -5.12 9.24
N ASP A 433 12.94 -5.30 8.01
CA ASP A 433 13.48 -4.21 7.17
C ASP A 433 13.23 -4.44 5.68
N GLU A 434 13.52 -3.40 4.87
CA GLU A 434 13.29 -3.41 3.44
C GLU A 434 14.21 -4.38 2.68
N VAL A 435 15.48 -4.49 3.09
CA VAL A 435 16.45 -5.41 2.47
C VAL A 435 16.01 -6.86 2.68
N SER A 436 15.55 -7.18 3.88
CA SER A 436 15.01 -8.49 4.25
C SER A 436 13.74 -8.81 3.45
N ARG A 437 12.83 -7.84 3.30
CA ARG A 437 11.63 -7.98 2.46
C ARG A 437 11.99 -8.29 1.01
N ASP A 438 12.94 -7.57 0.43
CA ASP A 438 13.34 -7.75 -0.97
C ASP A 438 14.07 -9.09 -1.19
N LYS A 439 14.80 -9.61 -0.20
CA LYS A 439 15.35 -10.98 -0.24
C LYS A 439 14.23 -12.03 -0.28
N LEU A 440 13.18 -11.86 0.53
CA LEU A 440 12.04 -12.77 0.53
C LEU A 440 11.25 -12.69 -0.78
N PHE A 441 11.08 -11.48 -1.34
CA PHE A 441 10.49 -11.32 -2.67
C PHE A 441 11.31 -12.03 -3.74
N THR A 442 12.63 -11.89 -3.72
CA THR A 442 13.53 -12.59 -4.65
C THR A 442 13.41 -14.11 -4.50
N TYR A 443 13.34 -14.61 -3.28
CA TYR A 443 13.10 -16.03 -3.01
C TYR A 443 11.78 -16.51 -3.62
N LEU A 444 10.68 -15.79 -3.41
CA LEU A 444 9.38 -16.13 -4.02
C LEU A 444 9.48 -16.17 -5.55
N GLY A 445 10.17 -15.22 -6.17
CA GLY A 445 10.39 -15.19 -7.62
C GLY A 445 11.18 -16.39 -8.15
N MET A 446 12.19 -16.86 -7.38
CA MET A 446 12.93 -18.08 -7.70
C MET A 446 12.10 -19.35 -7.48
N ARG A 447 11.26 -19.35 -6.44
CA ARG A 447 10.43 -20.51 -6.05
C ARG A 447 9.23 -20.70 -6.96
N TYR A 448 8.69 -19.59 -7.50
CA TYR A 448 7.53 -19.54 -8.41
C TYR A 448 7.87 -18.73 -9.67
N PRO A 449 8.75 -19.23 -10.56
CA PRO A 449 9.24 -18.48 -11.71
C PRO A 449 8.09 -18.10 -12.66
N GLY A 450 8.04 -16.80 -13.04
CA GLY A 450 6.99 -16.26 -13.92
C GLY A 450 5.59 -16.14 -13.29
N ARG A 451 5.49 -16.31 -11.95
CA ARG A 451 4.20 -16.33 -11.23
C ARG A 451 4.12 -15.29 -10.11
N VAL A 452 5.17 -14.50 -9.89
CA VAL A 452 5.27 -13.55 -8.75
C VAL A 452 5.50 -12.15 -9.26
N ALA A 453 4.72 -11.20 -8.76
CA ALA A 453 4.88 -9.78 -9.07
C ALA A 453 4.67 -8.89 -7.83
N LYS A 454 5.36 -7.75 -7.77
CA LYS A 454 5.03 -6.68 -6.81
C LYS A 454 3.72 -6.02 -7.24
N VAL A 455 2.91 -5.61 -6.29
CA VAL A 455 1.57 -5.06 -6.54
C VAL A 455 1.65 -3.55 -6.75
N ALA A 456 0.85 -3.00 -7.67
CA ALA A 456 0.69 -1.57 -7.82
C ALA A 456 -0.19 -0.99 -6.70
N ALA A 457 0.04 0.28 -6.38
CA ALA A 457 -0.82 1.09 -5.53
C ALA A 457 -1.19 2.36 -6.28
N PHE A 458 -2.48 2.60 -6.45
CA PHE A 458 -3.01 3.81 -7.06
C PHE A 458 -3.35 4.80 -5.95
N ASN A 459 -2.54 5.86 -5.85
CA ASN A 459 -2.80 6.92 -4.89
C ASN A 459 -3.86 7.84 -5.47
N THR A 460 -4.99 7.96 -4.80
CA THR A 460 -6.10 8.80 -5.24
C THR A 460 -6.10 10.17 -4.54
N PHE A 461 -6.72 11.15 -5.18
CA PHE A 461 -6.93 12.45 -4.58
C PHE A 461 -7.95 12.36 -3.43
N GLY A 462 -7.45 12.39 -2.18
CA GLY A 462 -8.27 12.67 -1.01
C GLY A 462 -8.49 14.17 -0.84
N VAL A 463 -9.41 14.58 0.04
CA VAL A 463 -9.79 15.99 0.23
C VAL A 463 -8.58 16.90 0.47
N LYS A 464 -7.64 16.48 1.34
CA LYS A 464 -6.45 17.28 1.68
C LYS A 464 -5.46 17.38 0.52
N SER A 465 -5.19 16.27 -0.18
CA SER A 465 -4.26 16.24 -1.31
C SER A 465 -4.79 16.98 -2.51
N ALA A 466 -6.08 16.80 -2.86
CA ALA A 466 -6.75 17.54 -3.91
C ALA A 466 -6.73 19.05 -3.65
N LEU A 467 -7.13 19.45 -2.45
CA LEU A 467 -7.14 20.87 -2.06
C LEU A 467 -5.75 21.51 -2.18
N ASN A 468 -4.70 20.84 -1.70
CA ASN A 468 -3.33 21.35 -1.82
C ASN A 468 -2.88 21.48 -3.29
N ALA A 469 -3.21 20.49 -4.12
CA ALA A 469 -2.86 20.48 -5.53
C ALA A 469 -3.56 21.61 -6.30
N ILE A 470 -4.86 21.79 -6.08
CA ILE A 470 -5.66 22.84 -6.72
C ILE A 470 -5.19 24.24 -6.29
N LEU A 471 -4.99 24.46 -5.00
CA LEU A 471 -4.52 25.74 -4.49
C LEU A 471 -3.12 26.07 -5.04
N LYS A 472 -2.26 25.08 -5.21
CA LYS A 472 -0.95 25.25 -5.83
C LYS A 472 -1.08 25.65 -7.30
N GLU A 473 -1.88 24.94 -8.08
CA GLU A 473 -2.11 25.19 -9.50
C GLU A 473 -2.67 26.61 -9.75
N HIS A 474 -3.67 27.00 -9.00
CA HIS A 474 -4.24 28.36 -9.08
C HIS A 474 -3.25 29.44 -8.61
N SER A 475 -2.37 29.15 -7.63
CA SER A 475 -1.33 30.05 -7.18
C SER A 475 -0.25 30.24 -8.25
N GLU A 476 0.19 29.16 -8.90
CA GLU A 476 1.17 29.20 -10.01
C GLU A 476 0.64 29.99 -11.21
N LYS A 477 -0.66 29.91 -11.49
CA LYS A 477 -1.35 30.76 -12.51
C LYS A 477 -1.58 32.20 -12.08
N GLY A 478 -1.26 32.57 -10.82
CA GLY A 478 -1.49 33.92 -10.29
C GLY A 478 -2.95 34.22 -9.91
N SER A 479 -3.88 33.29 -10.10
CA SER A 479 -5.31 33.47 -9.84
C SER A 479 -5.62 33.78 -8.38
N LEU A 480 -4.80 33.26 -7.46
CA LEU A 480 -4.98 33.41 -6.00
C LEU A 480 -4.05 34.46 -5.38
N SER A 481 -3.33 35.26 -6.19
CA SER A 481 -2.37 36.24 -5.67
C SER A 481 -3.03 37.32 -4.81
N PHE A 482 -4.31 37.54 -4.97
CA PHE A 482 -5.08 38.57 -4.25
C PHE A 482 -5.84 38.02 -3.02
N ILE A 483 -5.77 36.70 -2.74
CA ILE A 483 -6.46 36.09 -1.60
C ILE A 483 -5.52 36.05 -0.40
N ALA A 484 -5.96 36.60 0.74
CA ALA A 484 -5.21 36.58 1.98
C ALA A 484 -5.01 35.15 2.51
N ASP A 485 -3.89 34.88 3.16
CA ASP A 485 -3.60 33.54 3.71
C ASP A 485 -4.66 33.10 4.74
N THR A 486 -5.24 34.04 5.48
CA THR A 486 -6.35 33.78 6.42
C THR A 486 -7.61 33.29 5.71
N GLU A 487 -7.91 33.80 4.53
CA GLU A 487 -9.07 33.35 3.72
C GLU A 487 -8.80 31.97 3.13
N ARG A 488 -7.56 31.70 2.68
CA ARG A 488 -7.15 30.35 2.22
C ARG A 488 -7.29 29.32 3.33
N GLU A 489 -6.85 29.65 4.55
CA GLU A 489 -7.00 28.73 5.70
C GLU A 489 -8.47 28.56 6.12
N SER A 490 -9.27 29.62 6.08
CA SER A 490 -10.71 29.56 6.32
C SER A 490 -11.42 28.68 5.28
N PHE A 491 -11.06 28.82 4.01
CA PHE A 491 -11.55 27.96 2.93
C PHE A 491 -11.15 26.49 3.14
N ARG A 492 -9.87 26.25 3.46
CA ARG A 492 -9.34 24.91 3.76
C ARG A 492 -10.12 24.24 4.91
N GLY A 493 -10.33 24.97 6.00
CA GLY A 493 -11.12 24.49 7.14
C GLY A 493 -12.56 24.17 6.78
N ALA A 494 -13.23 25.04 6.03
CA ALA A 494 -14.60 24.83 5.56
C ALA A 494 -14.69 23.62 4.61
N MET A 495 -13.78 23.48 3.63
CA MET A 495 -13.75 22.35 2.72
C MET A 495 -13.60 21.02 3.47
N LEU A 496 -12.63 20.92 4.38
CA LEU A 496 -12.45 19.72 5.19
C LEU A 496 -13.69 19.37 6.01
N ALA A 497 -14.37 20.39 6.59
CA ALA A 497 -15.54 20.17 7.43
C ALA A 497 -16.78 19.72 6.64
N TYR A 498 -16.99 20.23 5.44
CA TYR A 498 -18.20 19.95 4.65
C TYR A 498 -18.01 18.73 3.72
N VAL A 499 -16.87 18.61 3.07
CA VAL A 499 -16.62 17.49 2.15
C VAL A 499 -16.51 16.17 2.92
N SER A 500 -15.82 16.14 4.08
CA SER A 500 -15.69 14.91 4.88
C SER A 500 -17.00 14.42 5.48
N LYS A 501 -18.03 15.27 5.54
CA LYS A 501 -19.38 14.91 6.03
C LYS A 501 -20.38 14.65 4.91
N SER A 502 -20.01 14.94 3.66
CA SER A 502 -20.88 14.71 2.50
C SER A 502 -20.76 13.26 2.04
N GLU A 503 -21.89 12.61 1.83
CA GLU A 503 -21.94 11.39 1.07
C GLU A 503 -21.78 11.73 -0.41
N GLU A 504 -20.89 11.03 -1.10
CA GLU A 504 -20.60 11.23 -2.53
C GLU A 504 -20.37 12.70 -2.90
N PRO A 505 -19.34 13.37 -2.33
CA PRO A 505 -19.12 14.82 -2.52
C PRO A 505 -18.92 15.18 -4.01
N GLU A 506 -18.38 14.27 -4.80
CA GLU A 506 -18.19 14.39 -6.25
C GLU A 506 -19.52 14.60 -7.02
N PHE A 507 -20.63 14.11 -6.51
CA PHE A 507 -21.96 14.31 -7.07
C PHE A 507 -22.75 15.44 -6.40
N ASN A 508 -22.39 15.79 -5.18
CA ASN A 508 -23.15 16.68 -4.30
C ASN A 508 -22.49 18.06 -4.08
N TRP A 509 -21.51 18.45 -4.90
CA TRP A 509 -20.75 19.69 -4.71
C TRP A 509 -21.63 20.95 -4.60
N LYS A 510 -22.77 21.03 -5.31
CA LYS A 510 -23.74 22.13 -5.20
C LYS A 510 -24.35 22.28 -3.81
N LYS A 511 -24.48 21.17 -3.04
CA LYS A 511 -24.91 21.23 -1.64
C LYS A 511 -23.77 21.72 -0.75
N ILE A 512 -22.54 21.30 -1.04
CA ILE A 512 -21.33 21.72 -0.30
C ILE A 512 -21.16 23.23 -0.39
N VAL A 513 -21.27 23.79 -1.60
CA VAL A 513 -21.21 25.24 -1.83
C VAL A 513 -22.22 26.02 -0.99
N LYS A 514 -23.42 25.49 -0.81
CA LYS A 514 -24.48 26.14 0.01
C LYS A 514 -24.18 26.13 1.50
N GLY A 515 -23.26 25.29 1.95
CA GLY A 515 -22.96 25.09 3.38
C GLY A 515 -22.26 26.27 4.06
N SER A 516 -21.55 27.11 3.28
CA SER A 516 -20.74 28.19 3.87
C SER A 516 -20.58 29.37 2.90
N GLY A 517 -20.55 30.59 3.42
CA GLY A 517 -20.32 31.81 2.62
C GLY A 517 -18.96 31.82 1.93
N ILE A 518 -17.91 31.32 2.61
CA ILE A 518 -16.57 31.24 2.02
C ILE A 518 -16.53 30.21 0.88
N LEU A 519 -17.22 29.09 0.99
CA LEU A 519 -17.29 28.08 -0.06
C LEU A 519 -17.99 28.63 -1.30
N ARG A 520 -19.09 29.39 -1.10
CA ARG A 520 -19.80 30.04 -2.20
C ARG A 520 -18.93 31.10 -2.87
N TYR A 521 -18.27 31.94 -2.10
CA TYR A 521 -17.37 32.95 -2.65
C TYR A 521 -16.23 32.31 -3.48
N MET A 522 -15.57 31.28 -2.96
CA MET A 522 -14.48 30.62 -3.64
C MET A 522 -14.95 29.85 -4.90
N GLU A 523 -16.19 29.35 -4.90
CA GLU A 523 -16.78 28.75 -6.08
C GLU A 523 -17.11 29.80 -7.14
N ASP A 524 -17.84 30.85 -6.76
CA ASP A 524 -18.32 31.90 -7.68
C ASP A 524 -17.15 32.65 -8.36
N GLN A 525 -16.03 32.82 -7.67
CA GLN A 525 -14.86 33.53 -8.19
C GLN A 525 -13.84 32.63 -8.87
N TYR A 526 -13.69 31.38 -8.46
CA TYR A 526 -12.54 30.55 -8.82
C TYR A 526 -12.90 29.10 -9.16
N SER A 527 -14.14 28.69 -9.04
CA SER A 527 -14.60 27.28 -9.21
C SER A 527 -13.86 26.24 -8.35
N LEU A 528 -13.33 26.66 -7.18
CA LEU A 528 -12.45 25.81 -6.39
C LEU A 528 -13.15 24.64 -5.71
N VAL A 529 -14.45 24.76 -5.42
CA VAL A 529 -15.23 23.68 -4.78
C VAL A 529 -15.57 22.61 -5.81
N SER A 530 -16.02 23.01 -7.00
CA SER A 530 -16.33 22.08 -8.08
C SER A 530 -15.06 21.39 -8.61
N ASP A 531 -13.96 22.13 -8.81
CA ASP A 531 -12.67 21.55 -9.18
C ASP A 531 -12.20 20.50 -8.17
N LEU A 532 -12.31 20.81 -6.86
CA LEU A 532 -11.94 19.85 -5.82
C LEU A 532 -12.80 18.61 -5.85
N CYS A 533 -14.10 18.77 -5.90
CA CYS A 533 -15.05 17.65 -5.95
C CYS A 533 -14.87 16.82 -7.22
N TYR A 534 -14.50 17.43 -8.33
CA TYR A 534 -14.18 16.73 -9.57
C TYR A 534 -12.91 15.86 -9.44
N CYS A 535 -11.89 16.35 -8.73
CA CYS A 535 -10.65 15.61 -8.52
C CYS A 535 -10.78 14.44 -7.50
N LEU A 536 -11.77 14.48 -6.59
CA LEU A 536 -11.87 13.49 -5.52
C LEU A 536 -12.00 12.06 -6.05
N GLY A 537 -11.23 11.16 -5.45
CA GLY A 537 -11.22 9.75 -5.78
C GLY A 537 -10.43 9.38 -7.03
N GLN A 538 -10.10 10.35 -7.90
CA GLN A 538 -9.34 10.08 -9.11
C GLN A 538 -7.89 9.76 -8.83
N VAL A 539 -7.27 8.93 -9.68
CA VAL A 539 -5.86 8.53 -9.56
C VAL A 539 -4.95 9.75 -9.72
N ALA A 540 -4.16 10.01 -8.68
CA ALA A 540 -3.18 11.09 -8.65
C ALA A 540 -1.78 10.61 -9.07
N SER A 541 -1.39 9.39 -8.67
CA SER A 541 -0.11 8.78 -9.02
C SER A 541 -0.16 7.27 -8.84
N ILE A 542 0.75 6.60 -9.54
CA ILE A 542 0.97 5.16 -9.41
C ILE A 542 2.28 4.95 -8.64
N SER A 543 2.29 4.03 -7.69
CA SER A 543 3.46 3.65 -6.91
C SER A 543 3.48 2.14 -6.67
N GLN A 544 4.60 1.62 -6.17
CA GLN A 544 4.66 0.26 -5.68
C GLN A 544 3.93 0.17 -4.33
N HIS A 545 3.07 -0.82 -4.17
CA HIS A 545 2.48 -1.14 -2.87
C HIS A 545 3.58 -1.54 -1.88
N ALA A 546 3.55 -0.98 -0.69
CA ALA A 546 4.64 -1.12 0.28
C ALA A 546 4.92 -2.57 0.73
N ALA A 547 3.91 -3.45 0.65
CA ALA A 547 3.97 -4.79 1.20
C ALA A 547 3.51 -5.89 0.24
N GLY A 548 2.64 -5.57 -0.73
CA GLY A 548 1.89 -6.56 -1.50
C GLY A 548 2.73 -7.31 -2.53
N VAL A 549 2.59 -8.63 -2.52
CA VAL A 549 3.13 -9.56 -3.50
C VAL A 549 1.98 -10.37 -4.09
N ALA A 550 1.79 -10.30 -5.39
CA ALA A 550 0.81 -11.12 -6.12
C ALA A 550 1.46 -12.44 -6.54
N ILE A 551 0.73 -13.55 -6.38
CA ILE A 551 1.18 -14.88 -6.79
C ILE A 551 0.05 -15.57 -7.55
N THR A 552 0.35 -16.13 -8.72
CA THR A 552 -0.59 -16.86 -9.57
C THR A 552 -0.29 -18.36 -9.60
N ALA A 553 -1.30 -19.17 -9.85
CA ALA A 553 -1.13 -20.61 -10.00
C ALA A 553 -0.45 -21.00 -11.32
N GLY A 554 -0.72 -20.25 -12.38
CA GLY A 554 -0.11 -20.33 -13.70
C GLY A 554 0.74 -19.11 -14.01
N PRO A 555 1.16 -18.89 -15.26
CA PRO A 555 1.83 -17.68 -15.71
C PRO A 555 1.07 -16.41 -15.35
N LEU A 556 1.78 -15.32 -15.05
CA LEU A 556 1.16 -14.04 -14.65
C LEU A 556 0.20 -13.52 -15.72
N GLU A 557 0.55 -13.67 -16.98
CA GLU A 557 -0.16 -13.13 -18.14
C GLU A 557 -1.56 -13.76 -18.34
N GLU A 558 -1.84 -14.91 -17.74
CA GLU A 558 -3.21 -15.47 -17.71
C GLU A 558 -4.18 -14.60 -16.91
N LYS A 559 -3.66 -13.77 -16.01
CA LYS A 559 -4.46 -12.98 -15.05
C LYS A 559 -4.16 -11.49 -15.07
N LEU A 560 -2.93 -11.09 -15.27
CA LEU A 560 -2.47 -9.72 -15.14
C LEU A 560 -1.28 -9.41 -16.05
N ALA A 561 -1.10 -8.14 -16.38
CA ALA A 561 0.09 -7.66 -17.07
C ALA A 561 1.12 -7.11 -16.08
N LEU A 562 2.38 -7.08 -16.53
CA LEU A 562 3.45 -6.37 -15.85
C LEU A 562 3.67 -5.01 -16.51
N MET A 563 3.74 -3.98 -15.68
CA MET A 563 4.01 -2.60 -16.11
C MET A 563 5.34 -2.11 -15.53
N LYS A 564 6.10 -1.38 -16.34
CA LYS A 564 7.32 -0.70 -15.90
C LYS A 564 6.98 0.69 -15.36
N ILE A 565 7.38 0.98 -14.12
CA ILE A 565 7.24 2.30 -13.51
C ILE A 565 8.62 2.82 -13.12
N GLY A 566 8.86 4.12 -13.33
CA GLY A 566 10.16 4.75 -13.12
C GLY A 566 11.10 4.60 -14.32
N THR A 567 12.29 5.16 -14.21
CA THR A 567 13.30 5.18 -15.28
C THR A 567 14.68 4.81 -14.74
N GLY A 568 15.51 4.21 -15.58
CA GLY A 568 16.89 3.84 -15.21
C GLY A 568 16.94 2.86 -14.04
N ASN A 569 17.79 3.13 -13.06
CA ASN A 569 17.98 2.27 -11.88
C ASN A 569 16.79 2.27 -10.91
N ASP A 570 15.88 3.24 -11.04
CA ASP A 570 14.66 3.33 -10.23
C ASP A 570 13.45 2.66 -10.91
N ALA A 571 13.66 1.93 -12.00
CA ALA A 571 12.60 1.22 -12.71
C ALA A 571 12.16 -0.01 -11.92
N HIS A 572 10.84 -0.12 -11.74
CA HIS A 572 10.20 -1.25 -11.07
C HIS A 572 9.17 -1.91 -11.97
N TRP A 573 9.07 -3.24 -11.89
CA TRP A 573 8.05 -4.02 -12.55
C TRP A 573 6.94 -4.35 -11.57
N LEU A 574 5.71 -3.91 -11.88
CA LEU A 574 4.55 -4.07 -11.03
C LEU A 574 3.43 -4.79 -11.78
N ALA A 575 2.63 -5.57 -11.05
CA ALA A 575 1.35 -6.02 -11.53
C ALA A 575 0.48 -4.80 -11.88
N CYS A 576 -0.24 -4.85 -13.01
CA CYS A 576 -1.07 -3.74 -13.48
C CYS A 576 -2.26 -3.40 -12.57
N TYR A 577 -2.58 -4.24 -11.62
CA TYR A 577 -3.75 -4.13 -10.74
C TYR A 577 -3.37 -3.84 -9.29
N ASP A 578 -4.25 -3.15 -8.59
CA ASP A 578 -4.20 -2.99 -7.15
C ASP A 578 -4.72 -4.24 -6.41
N MET A 579 -4.68 -4.18 -5.08
CA MET A 579 -5.07 -5.31 -4.22
C MET A 579 -6.53 -5.75 -4.38
N ASP A 580 -7.44 -4.80 -4.52
CA ASP A 580 -8.88 -5.08 -4.62
C ASP A 580 -9.21 -5.72 -5.98
N SER A 581 -8.58 -5.22 -7.03
CA SER A 581 -8.69 -5.78 -8.38
C SER A 581 -8.11 -7.19 -8.46
N LEU A 582 -6.93 -7.43 -7.86
CA LEU A 582 -6.32 -8.78 -7.80
C LEU A 582 -7.23 -9.79 -7.08
N LYS A 583 -7.86 -9.38 -5.98
CA LYS A 583 -8.83 -10.22 -5.27
C LYS A 583 -10.05 -10.55 -6.13
N ALA A 584 -10.56 -9.56 -6.87
CA ALA A 584 -11.74 -9.74 -7.73
C ALA A 584 -11.52 -10.76 -8.87
N ILE A 585 -10.28 -10.90 -9.35
CA ILE A 585 -9.90 -11.85 -10.41
C ILE A 585 -9.29 -13.15 -9.89
N GLY A 586 -9.33 -13.37 -8.58
CA GLY A 586 -8.85 -14.59 -7.95
C GLY A 586 -7.33 -14.77 -7.99
N VAL A 587 -6.56 -13.70 -7.82
CA VAL A 587 -5.11 -13.73 -7.65
C VAL A 587 -4.77 -13.71 -6.16
N LEU A 588 -3.88 -14.60 -5.74
CA LEU A 588 -3.40 -14.66 -4.38
C LEU A 588 -2.49 -13.48 -4.08
N LYS A 589 -2.66 -12.89 -2.91
CA LYS A 589 -1.80 -11.82 -2.38
C LYS A 589 -1.16 -12.25 -1.07
N ILE A 590 0.11 -11.90 -0.88
CA ILE A 590 0.82 -11.99 0.39
C ILE A 590 1.31 -10.59 0.74
N ASP A 591 1.15 -10.18 2.00
CA ASP A 591 1.71 -8.91 2.49
C ASP A 591 2.97 -9.15 3.30
N LEU A 592 4.06 -8.50 2.89
CA LEU A 592 5.35 -8.44 3.58
C LEU A 592 5.55 -7.02 4.13
N LEU A 593 5.00 -6.76 5.31
CA LEU A 593 4.94 -5.44 5.93
C LEU A 593 6.19 -5.15 6.75
N ILE A 594 6.76 -3.96 6.61
CA ILE A 594 7.93 -3.58 7.41
C ILE A 594 7.47 -3.12 8.79
N VAL A 595 8.06 -3.72 9.83
CA VAL A 595 7.83 -3.38 11.24
C VAL A 595 9.16 -3.14 11.94
N ASP A 596 9.54 -1.87 12.05
CA ASP A 596 10.84 -1.47 12.62
C ASP A 596 11.06 -2.01 14.05
N SER A 597 10.00 -2.13 14.87
CA SER A 597 10.09 -2.71 16.20
C SER A 597 10.45 -4.19 16.20
N LEU A 598 10.07 -4.93 15.15
CA LEU A 598 10.47 -6.33 15.00
C LEU A 598 11.97 -6.43 14.68
N ALA A 599 12.47 -5.57 13.78
CA ALA A 599 13.90 -5.49 13.49
C ALA A 599 14.72 -5.10 14.72
N GLN A 600 14.23 -4.12 15.47
CA GLN A 600 14.86 -3.65 16.69
C GLN A 600 15.00 -4.76 17.75
N VAL A 601 13.91 -5.51 18.00
CA VAL A 601 13.93 -6.64 18.93
C VAL A 601 14.88 -7.74 18.47
N ASP A 602 14.81 -8.14 17.21
CA ASP A 602 15.68 -9.17 16.64
C ASP A 602 17.16 -8.76 16.68
N ALA A 603 17.48 -7.51 16.39
CA ALA A 603 18.84 -6.98 16.48
C ALA A 603 19.34 -6.96 17.94
N CYS A 604 18.47 -6.60 18.88
CA CYS A 604 18.80 -6.61 20.30
C CYS A 604 19.01 -8.05 20.81
N GLU A 605 18.11 -8.99 20.50
CA GLU A 605 18.24 -10.41 20.84
C GLU A 605 19.55 -10.99 20.31
N LYS A 606 19.94 -10.68 19.07
CA LYS A 606 21.22 -11.11 18.48
C LYS A 606 22.43 -10.52 19.19
N MET A 607 22.38 -9.24 19.60
CA MET A 607 23.47 -8.58 20.33
C MET A 607 23.74 -9.22 21.69
N VAL A 608 22.67 -9.66 22.39
CA VAL A 608 22.78 -10.24 23.74
C VAL A 608 22.73 -11.76 23.75
N ASN A 609 22.71 -12.37 22.57
CA ASN A 609 22.61 -13.81 22.38
C ASN A 609 21.41 -14.45 23.12
N MET A 610 20.26 -13.80 23.01
CA MET A 610 18.98 -14.24 23.58
C MET A 610 17.96 -14.54 22.49
N GLN A 611 17.01 -15.41 22.77
CA GLN A 611 15.89 -15.72 21.89
C GLN A 611 14.59 -15.90 22.66
N PHE A 612 13.56 -15.21 22.23
CA PHE A 612 12.22 -15.34 22.79
C PHE A 612 11.55 -16.66 22.43
N VAL A 613 10.91 -17.28 23.40
CA VAL A 613 10.04 -18.45 23.26
C VAL A 613 8.72 -18.21 24.00
N ASP A 614 7.60 -18.59 23.39
CA ASP A 614 6.25 -18.47 23.98
C ASP A 614 5.68 -19.86 24.30
N HIS A 615 6.38 -20.60 25.11
CA HIS A 615 5.93 -21.89 25.66
C HIS A 615 6.64 -22.17 26.97
N PRO A 616 6.06 -23.00 27.87
CA PRO A 616 6.74 -23.40 29.11
C PRO A 616 8.08 -24.05 28.80
N MET A 617 9.15 -23.42 29.26
CA MET A 617 10.49 -23.98 29.10
C MET A 617 10.60 -25.23 29.95
N THR A 618 10.84 -26.38 29.32
CA THR A 618 11.26 -27.58 30.04
C THR A 618 12.76 -27.48 30.35
N GLU A 619 13.23 -28.11 31.44
CA GLU A 619 14.66 -28.06 31.87
C GLU A 619 15.67 -28.38 30.75
N GLY A 620 15.26 -29.08 29.68
CA GLY A 620 16.13 -29.37 28.53
C GLY A 620 16.35 -28.20 27.57
N TYR A 621 15.51 -27.17 27.59
CA TYR A 621 15.69 -25.98 26.74
C TYR A 621 16.72 -24.98 27.27
N LEU A 622 16.93 -24.94 28.58
CA LEU A 622 17.89 -24.06 29.24
C LEU A 622 19.36 -24.49 29.03
N ASN A 623 19.60 -25.66 28.51
CA ASN A 623 20.93 -26.23 28.25
C ASN A 623 21.18 -26.51 26.76
N ALA A 624 20.65 -25.66 25.86
CA ALA A 624 20.92 -25.85 24.44
C ALA A 624 22.42 -25.71 24.15
N GLU A 625 22.98 -26.68 23.44
CA GLU A 625 24.40 -26.73 23.04
C GLU A 625 24.80 -25.56 22.15
N ASP A 626 23.84 -24.74 21.67
CA ASP A 626 24.05 -23.57 20.80
C ASP A 626 24.53 -22.31 21.56
N GLY A 627 24.52 -22.31 22.89
CA GLY A 627 24.94 -21.18 23.72
C GLY A 627 23.96 -20.00 23.74
N VAL A 628 22.73 -20.16 23.18
CA VAL A 628 21.67 -19.14 23.20
C VAL A 628 20.90 -19.17 24.51
N THR A 629 20.64 -18.02 25.11
CA THR A 629 19.76 -17.89 26.26
C THR A 629 18.32 -17.73 25.80
N TYR A 630 17.47 -18.69 26.14
CA TYR A 630 16.03 -18.60 25.83
C TYR A 630 15.30 -17.89 26.98
N TYR A 631 14.31 -17.07 26.65
CA TYR A 631 13.49 -16.36 27.62
C TYR A 631 11.99 -16.33 27.23
N ASP A 632 11.12 -16.31 28.24
CA ASP A 632 9.67 -16.12 28.09
C ASP A 632 9.25 -14.88 28.88
N VAL A 633 8.47 -13.99 28.23
CA VAL A 633 7.98 -12.77 28.88
C VAL A 633 7.01 -13.02 30.03
N ASN A 634 6.40 -14.21 30.08
CA ASN A 634 5.48 -14.59 31.17
C ASN A 634 6.19 -15.11 32.43
N ASP A 635 7.41 -15.58 32.32
CA ASP A 635 8.18 -16.08 33.49
C ASP A 635 8.58 -14.93 34.42
N LEU A 636 8.52 -13.71 33.95
CA LEU A 636 8.80 -12.51 34.74
C LEU A 636 7.59 -12.01 35.52
N GLU A 637 6.52 -12.81 35.63
CA GLU A 637 5.32 -12.55 36.42
C GLU A 637 4.66 -11.20 36.12
N GLY A 638 4.80 -10.67 34.91
CA GLY A 638 4.23 -9.38 34.53
C GLY A 638 4.76 -8.17 35.32
N ARG A 639 5.64 -8.35 36.28
CA ARG A 639 6.13 -7.25 37.17
C ARG A 639 6.78 -6.12 36.41
N GLN A 640 7.62 -6.41 35.43
CA GLN A 640 8.28 -5.39 34.63
C GLN A 640 7.32 -4.74 33.69
N LEU A 641 6.46 -5.53 33.03
CA LEU A 641 5.39 -5.03 32.20
C LEU A 641 4.48 -4.09 33.01
N ARG A 642 3.97 -4.54 34.14
CA ARG A 642 3.15 -3.77 35.06
C ARG A 642 3.81 -2.46 35.48
N LYS A 643 5.06 -2.52 35.93
CA LYS A 643 5.83 -1.35 36.38
C LYS A 643 5.96 -0.32 35.25
N ALA A 644 6.32 -0.73 34.04
CA ALA A 644 6.44 0.16 32.90
C ALA A 644 5.09 0.79 32.52
N MET A 645 4.00 0.01 32.55
CA MET A 645 2.65 0.48 32.25
C MET A 645 2.11 1.45 33.32
N GLU A 646 2.27 1.13 34.60
CA GLU A 646 1.87 2.00 35.73
C GLU A 646 2.61 3.35 35.71
N GLN A 647 3.90 3.33 35.47
CA GLN A 647 4.73 4.53 35.40
C GLN A 647 4.55 5.29 34.10
N GLY A 648 4.00 4.66 33.07
CA GLY A 648 3.90 5.21 31.72
C GLY A 648 5.26 5.40 31.07
N ASP A 649 6.20 4.55 31.44
CA ASP A 649 7.54 4.52 30.88
C ASP A 649 7.54 3.66 29.61
N LEU A 650 6.99 4.23 28.53
CA LEU A 650 6.60 3.53 27.31
C LEU A 650 7.17 4.15 26.03
N TRP A 651 8.16 5.05 26.12
CA TRP A 651 8.86 5.56 24.97
C TRP A 651 9.62 4.44 24.24
N GLY A 652 9.47 4.40 22.91
CA GLY A 652 10.05 3.37 22.08
C GLY A 652 9.39 1.99 22.21
N ILE A 653 8.31 1.87 22.98
CA ILE A 653 7.56 0.62 23.15
C ILE A 653 6.43 0.58 22.13
N PHE A 654 6.46 -0.42 21.27
CA PHE A 654 5.54 -0.61 20.16
C PHE A 654 4.07 -0.56 20.60
N GLN A 655 3.24 0.20 19.89
CA GLN A 655 1.81 0.45 20.13
C GLN A 655 1.49 1.28 21.40
N TYR A 656 2.38 1.44 22.38
CA TYR A 656 2.07 2.08 23.66
C TYR A 656 2.67 3.47 23.86
N GLU A 657 3.58 3.94 23.00
CA GLU A 657 4.28 5.23 23.15
C GLU A 657 3.40 6.47 22.96
N ARG A 658 2.22 6.33 22.36
CA ARG A 658 1.32 7.48 22.14
C ARG A 658 0.71 7.97 23.42
N ALA A 659 0.61 9.29 23.60
CA ALA A 659 0.12 9.93 24.82
C ALA A 659 -1.19 9.34 25.35
N LYS A 660 -2.17 9.06 24.46
CA LYS A 660 -3.44 8.43 24.85
C LYS A 660 -3.23 7.01 25.39
N SER A 661 -2.40 6.19 24.73
CA SER A 661 -2.10 4.82 25.17
C SER A 661 -1.37 4.84 26.52
N VAL A 662 -0.40 5.75 26.69
CA VAL A 662 0.30 5.96 27.98
C VAL A 662 -0.67 6.29 29.10
N LEU A 663 -1.62 7.20 28.86
CA LEU A 663 -2.63 7.57 29.85
C LEU A 663 -3.52 6.37 30.22
N MET A 664 -3.98 5.62 29.22
CA MET A 664 -4.81 4.42 29.44
C MET A 664 -4.05 3.35 30.24
N CYS A 665 -2.76 3.12 29.94
CA CYS A 665 -1.90 2.20 30.70
C CYS A 665 -1.78 2.62 32.18
N LYS A 666 -1.54 3.89 32.44
CA LYS A 666 -1.46 4.44 33.80
C LYS A 666 -2.74 4.25 34.60
N GLN A 667 -3.90 4.43 33.96
CA GLN A 667 -5.19 4.31 34.60
C GLN A 667 -5.62 2.85 34.79
N TYR A 668 -5.45 2.01 33.77
CA TYR A 668 -5.88 0.62 33.77
C TYR A 668 -4.89 -0.29 34.51
N GLN A 669 -3.59 0.00 34.45
CA GLN A 669 -2.49 -0.75 35.08
C GLN A 669 -2.50 -2.23 34.70
N PRO A 670 -2.36 -2.57 33.41
CA PRO A 670 -2.36 -3.96 32.98
C PRO A 670 -1.19 -4.73 33.59
N ASP A 671 -1.45 -5.96 34.05
CA ASP A 671 -0.50 -6.83 34.72
C ASP A 671 -0.29 -8.18 33.99
N SER A 672 -0.93 -8.34 32.86
CA SER A 672 -0.78 -9.52 31.98
C SER A 672 -0.73 -9.13 30.50
N ILE A 673 -0.29 -10.06 29.66
CA ILE A 673 -0.26 -9.86 28.22
C ILE A 673 -1.67 -9.61 27.65
N GLU A 674 -2.68 -10.35 28.13
CA GLU A 674 -4.07 -10.18 27.71
C GLU A 674 -4.61 -8.79 28.09
N GLU A 675 -4.30 -8.29 29.28
CA GLU A 675 -4.71 -6.95 29.68
C GLU A 675 -3.97 -5.85 28.93
N ALA A 676 -2.69 -6.03 28.62
CA ALA A 676 -1.95 -5.14 27.74
C ALA A 676 -2.57 -5.13 26.33
N ALA A 677 -2.91 -6.29 25.78
CA ALA A 677 -3.63 -6.41 24.52
C ALA A 677 -4.99 -5.69 24.54
N LEU A 678 -5.72 -5.78 25.66
CA LEU A 678 -6.99 -5.10 25.87
C LEU A 678 -6.85 -3.57 25.81
N VAL A 679 -5.80 -2.99 26.41
CA VAL A 679 -5.50 -1.55 26.30
C VAL A 679 -5.28 -1.12 24.85
N THR A 680 -4.61 -1.95 24.05
CA THR A 680 -4.46 -1.68 22.61
C THR A 680 -5.81 -1.65 21.89
N ALA A 681 -6.73 -2.53 22.26
CA ALA A 681 -8.06 -2.61 21.68
C ALA A 681 -8.97 -1.45 22.10
N PHE A 682 -8.90 -0.95 23.33
CA PHE A 682 -9.64 0.24 23.80
C PHE A 682 -9.36 1.49 22.96
N ASN A 683 -8.19 1.60 22.38
CA ASN A 683 -7.81 2.77 21.57
C ASN A 683 -8.33 2.70 20.11
N ARG A 684 -9.25 1.80 19.80
CA ARG A 684 -9.85 1.64 18.48
C ARG A 684 -11.23 2.32 18.40
N PRO A 685 -11.63 2.80 17.21
CA PRO A 685 -12.87 3.58 17.07
C PRO A 685 -14.14 2.91 17.63
N GLY A 686 -14.29 1.60 17.44
CA GLY A 686 -15.45 0.85 17.95
C GLY A 686 -15.52 0.86 19.49
N ALA A 687 -14.41 0.55 20.15
CA ALA A 687 -14.32 0.56 21.61
C ALA A 687 -14.49 1.96 22.20
N ILE A 688 -13.96 2.99 21.53
CA ILE A 688 -14.13 4.40 21.93
C ILE A 688 -15.62 4.79 21.84
N ALA A 689 -16.29 4.43 20.74
CA ALA A 689 -17.71 4.73 20.54
C ALA A 689 -18.62 4.01 21.56
N GLY A 690 -18.19 2.85 22.05
CA GLY A 690 -18.92 2.06 23.05
C GLY A 690 -18.55 2.36 24.50
N GLU A 691 -17.73 3.38 24.79
CA GLU A 691 -17.25 3.73 26.15
C GLU A 691 -16.65 2.52 26.89
N ALA A 692 -16.05 1.58 26.14
CA ALA A 692 -15.60 0.31 26.69
C ALA A 692 -14.50 0.50 27.75
N PHE A 693 -13.58 1.44 27.55
CA PHE A 693 -12.49 1.68 28.48
C PHE A 693 -13.00 2.07 29.88
N GLU A 694 -13.94 3.00 29.93
CA GLU A 694 -14.50 3.51 31.18
C GLU A 694 -15.23 2.40 31.94
N MET A 695 -16.01 1.57 31.25
CA MET A 695 -16.75 0.46 31.87
C MET A 695 -15.80 -0.63 32.39
N TYR A 696 -14.78 -1.00 31.61
CA TYR A 696 -13.76 -1.98 32.06
C TYR A 696 -12.92 -1.42 33.22
N LEU A 697 -12.57 -0.14 33.21
CA LEU A 697 -11.84 0.50 34.28
C LEU A 697 -12.66 0.51 35.59
N GLN A 698 -13.96 0.83 35.50
CA GLN A 698 -14.85 0.80 36.63
C GLN A 698 -14.99 -0.62 37.20
N GLU A 699 -15.18 -1.62 36.34
CA GLU A 699 -15.28 -3.01 36.79
C GLU A 699 -13.97 -3.48 37.45
N ARG A 700 -12.79 -3.07 36.94
CA ARG A 700 -11.51 -3.36 37.57
C ARG A 700 -11.36 -2.73 38.95
N GLN A 701 -11.81 -1.49 39.11
CA GLN A 701 -11.74 -0.77 40.39
C GLN A 701 -12.79 -1.25 41.40
N GLN A 702 -13.95 -1.68 40.91
CA GLN A 702 -15.10 -2.13 41.72
C GLN A 702 -15.71 -3.38 41.07
N PRO A 703 -15.13 -4.58 41.29
CA PRO A 703 -15.62 -5.81 40.70
C PRO A 703 -17.13 -6.04 41.00
N GLY A 704 -17.88 -6.39 39.94
CA GLY A 704 -19.33 -6.56 40.02
C GLY A 704 -20.14 -5.26 39.88
N SER A 705 -19.47 -4.13 39.58
CA SER A 705 -20.14 -2.84 39.34
C SER A 705 -20.90 -2.81 38.01
N GLN A 706 -20.47 -3.62 37.03
CA GLN A 706 -21.11 -3.72 35.73
C GLN A 706 -21.86 -5.04 35.61
N ALA A 707 -23.14 -4.96 35.21
CA ALA A 707 -23.96 -6.16 34.98
C ALA A 707 -23.43 -6.96 33.77
N VAL A 708 -22.96 -6.25 32.77
CA VAL A 708 -22.36 -6.82 31.54
C VAL A 708 -21.36 -5.80 30.95
N LEU A 709 -20.20 -6.28 30.55
CA LEU A 709 -19.21 -5.48 29.85
C LEU A 709 -19.47 -5.46 28.34
N PRO A 710 -19.15 -4.35 27.65
CA PRO A 710 -19.28 -4.26 26.21
C PRO A 710 -18.22 -5.14 25.51
N PHE A 711 -18.50 -5.57 24.29
CA PHE A 711 -17.53 -6.29 23.48
C PHE A 711 -16.40 -5.36 23.01
N VAL A 712 -15.18 -5.81 23.17
CA VAL A 712 -13.97 -5.12 22.70
C VAL A 712 -13.34 -5.88 21.54
N TYR A 713 -13.42 -7.21 21.57
CA TYR A 713 -12.88 -8.08 20.53
C TYR A 713 -13.99 -8.66 19.65
N GLN A 714 -13.66 -8.86 18.37
CA GLN A 714 -14.53 -9.55 17.42
C GLN A 714 -14.81 -10.98 17.86
N GLU A 715 -13.79 -11.65 18.36
CA GLU A 715 -13.85 -13.01 18.88
C GLU A 715 -14.87 -13.12 20.02
N GLN A 716 -14.94 -12.14 20.90
CA GLN A 716 -15.97 -12.10 21.97
C GLN A 716 -17.38 -12.06 21.39
N VAL A 717 -17.60 -11.27 20.33
CA VAL A 717 -18.92 -11.18 19.66
C VAL A 717 -19.25 -12.54 19.02
N MET A 718 -18.30 -13.15 18.34
CA MET A 718 -18.48 -14.44 17.64
C MET A 718 -18.84 -15.55 18.64
N GLU A 719 -18.05 -15.71 19.69
CA GLU A 719 -18.23 -16.72 20.74
C GLU A 719 -19.54 -16.49 21.50
N PHE A 720 -19.84 -15.25 21.82
CA PHE A 720 -21.08 -14.89 22.51
C PHE A 720 -22.31 -15.19 21.66
N CYS A 721 -22.35 -14.75 20.41
CA CYS A 721 -23.47 -15.05 19.49
C CYS A 721 -23.69 -16.56 19.37
N HIS A 722 -22.61 -17.32 19.23
CA HIS A 722 -22.72 -18.78 19.17
C HIS A 722 -23.22 -19.39 20.49
N SER A 723 -22.76 -18.89 21.64
CA SER A 723 -23.17 -19.38 22.97
C SER A 723 -24.65 -19.15 23.30
N ILE A 724 -25.27 -18.15 22.71
CA ILE A 724 -26.70 -17.84 22.87
C ILE A 724 -27.57 -18.55 21.82
N GLY A 725 -27.00 -19.50 21.04
CA GLY A 725 -27.71 -20.37 20.12
C GLY A 725 -27.79 -19.88 18.66
N MET A 726 -27.05 -18.84 18.28
CA MET A 726 -26.94 -18.42 16.87
C MET A 726 -26.06 -19.41 16.08
N THR A 727 -26.46 -19.70 14.85
CA THR A 727 -25.64 -20.49 13.92
C THR A 727 -24.41 -19.69 13.46
N TRP A 728 -23.36 -20.38 13.03
CA TRP A 728 -22.16 -19.70 12.51
C TRP A 728 -22.47 -18.82 11.30
N GLU A 729 -23.44 -19.18 10.47
CA GLU A 729 -23.91 -18.34 9.38
C GLU A 729 -24.52 -17.03 9.89
N GLN A 730 -25.36 -17.09 10.93
CA GLN A 730 -25.91 -15.89 11.57
C GLN A 730 -24.82 -15.04 12.25
N VAL A 731 -23.84 -15.69 12.88
CA VAL A 731 -22.65 -15.02 13.43
C VAL A 731 -21.89 -14.26 12.33
N ALA A 732 -21.65 -14.91 11.19
CA ALA A 732 -20.99 -14.27 10.04
C ALA A 732 -21.78 -13.06 9.51
N GLN A 733 -23.12 -13.13 9.49
CA GLN A 733 -23.99 -12.02 9.12
C GLN A 733 -23.87 -10.84 10.11
N VAL A 734 -23.84 -11.09 11.43
CA VAL A 734 -23.62 -10.04 12.46
C VAL A 734 -22.26 -9.38 12.23
N MET A 735 -21.21 -10.16 12.01
CA MET A 735 -19.87 -9.64 11.74
C MET A 735 -19.80 -8.81 10.45
N HIS A 736 -20.55 -9.21 9.43
CA HIS A 736 -20.68 -8.45 8.20
C HIS A 736 -21.36 -7.09 8.40
N LEU A 737 -22.48 -7.07 9.14
CA LEU A 737 -23.18 -5.81 9.51
C LEU A 737 -22.23 -4.86 10.23
N ALA A 738 -21.47 -5.34 11.22
CA ALA A 738 -20.52 -4.55 11.98
C ALA A 738 -19.38 -4.00 11.09
N LYS A 739 -18.81 -4.83 10.23
CA LYS A 739 -17.70 -4.46 9.33
C LYS A 739 -18.09 -3.42 8.29
N LYS A 740 -19.25 -3.56 7.69
CA LYS A 740 -19.76 -2.69 6.61
C LYS A 740 -20.58 -1.50 7.12
N LYS A 741 -20.85 -1.43 8.43
CA LYS A 741 -21.69 -0.40 9.05
C LYS A 741 -23.07 -0.30 8.39
N LEU A 742 -23.65 -1.44 8.05
CA LEU A 742 -24.93 -1.53 7.32
C LEU A 742 -26.18 -1.22 8.18
N GLY A 743 -25.98 -0.87 9.44
CA GLY A 743 -27.08 -0.60 10.37
C GLY A 743 -27.62 -1.85 11.06
N ASN A 744 -28.93 -1.85 11.37
CA ASN A 744 -29.59 -2.90 12.15
C ASN A 744 -30.33 -3.90 11.23
N ASP A 745 -30.25 -5.18 11.56
CA ASP A 745 -31.11 -6.24 11.02
C ASP A 745 -32.07 -6.70 12.13
N GLU A 746 -33.35 -6.46 11.97
CA GLU A 746 -34.38 -6.72 12.99
C GLU A 746 -34.51 -8.22 13.32
N THR A 747 -34.29 -9.10 12.36
CA THR A 747 -34.38 -10.55 12.56
C THR A 747 -33.21 -11.05 13.40
N LEU A 748 -31.99 -10.69 13.01
CA LEU A 748 -30.79 -11.03 13.78
C LEU A 748 -30.80 -10.40 15.17
N GLN A 749 -31.23 -9.14 15.29
CA GLN A 749 -31.39 -8.45 16.57
C GLN A 749 -32.33 -9.22 17.50
N LYS A 750 -33.49 -9.65 16.99
CA LYS A 750 -34.47 -10.40 17.80
C LYS A 750 -33.88 -11.71 18.29
N ILE A 751 -33.24 -12.50 17.42
CA ILE A 751 -32.57 -13.77 17.79
C ILE A 751 -31.54 -13.52 18.88
N PHE A 752 -30.69 -12.49 18.69
CA PHE A 752 -29.66 -12.11 19.65
C PHE A 752 -30.24 -11.73 21.01
N ILE A 753 -31.27 -10.86 21.04
CA ILE A 753 -31.90 -10.41 22.28
C ILE A 753 -32.57 -11.57 23.02
N ASP A 754 -33.37 -12.37 22.33
CA ASP A 754 -34.09 -13.49 22.95
C ASP A 754 -33.11 -14.55 23.48
N GLY A 755 -32.06 -14.88 22.73
CA GLY A 755 -30.96 -15.75 23.15
C GLY A 755 -30.20 -15.19 24.36
N THR A 756 -29.86 -13.90 24.35
CA THR A 756 -29.15 -13.24 25.46
C THR A 756 -29.98 -13.26 26.75
N VAL A 757 -31.26 -12.89 26.67
CA VAL A 757 -32.16 -12.90 27.83
C VAL A 757 -32.29 -14.31 28.40
N THR A 758 -32.43 -15.30 27.54
CA THR A 758 -32.60 -16.71 27.95
C THR A 758 -31.33 -17.25 28.60
N THR A 759 -30.17 -16.94 28.06
CA THR A 759 -28.86 -17.52 28.50
C THR A 759 -28.33 -16.82 29.75
N LEU A 760 -28.38 -15.47 29.79
CA LEU A 760 -27.81 -14.68 30.87
C LEU A 760 -28.81 -14.24 31.94
N GLY A 761 -30.13 -14.38 31.74
CA GLY A 761 -31.16 -13.90 32.67
C GLY A 761 -31.21 -12.37 32.81
N VAL A 762 -30.64 -11.62 31.88
CA VAL A 762 -30.58 -10.14 31.89
C VAL A 762 -31.84 -9.53 31.29
N SER A 763 -32.04 -8.24 31.55
CA SER A 763 -33.18 -7.49 30.98
C SER A 763 -33.05 -7.33 29.45
N LYS A 764 -34.16 -7.19 28.72
CA LYS A 764 -34.16 -6.86 27.29
C LYS A 764 -33.39 -5.57 26.99
N ALA A 765 -33.43 -4.59 27.88
CA ALA A 765 -32.67 -3.34 27.75
C ALA A 765 -31.16 -3.58 27.80
N THR A 766 -30.68 -4.48 28.67
CA THR A 766 -29.28 -4.90 28.76
C THR A 766 -28.88 -5.69 27.50
N ALA A 767 -29.70 -6.63 27.05
CA ALA A 767 -29.47 -7.38 25.81
C ALA A 767 -29.39 -6.47 24.58
N LEU A 768 -30.21 -5.43 24.50
CA LEU A 768 -30.17 -4.43 23.44
C LEU A 768 -28.87 -3.61 23.46
N LYS A 769 -28.35 -3.25 24.62
CA LYS A 769 -27.06 -2.59 24.76
C LYS A 769 -25.93 -3.49 24.24
N LEU A 770 -25.96 -4.79 24.56
CA LEU A 770 -25.00 -5.75 24.04
C LEU A 770 -25.09 -5.90 22.50
N TRP A 771 -26.31 -5.91 21.95
CA TRP A 771 -26.50 -5.92 20.51
C TRP A 771 -25.85 -4.70 19.84
N HIS A 772 -26.09 -3.50 20.38
CA HIS A 772 -25.43 -2.29 19.84
C HIS A 772 -23.90 -2.38 19.97
N SER A 773 -23.39 -2.92 21.07
CA SER A 773 -21.95 -3.16 21.24
C SER A 773 -21.40 -4.18 20.22
N ALA A 774 -22.17 -5.22 19.89
CA ALA A 774 -21.78 -6.21 18.89
C ALA A 774 -21.67 -5.63 17.47
N LEU A 775 -22.49 -4.62 17.15
CA LEU A 775 -22.45 -3.90 15.88
C LEU A 775 -21.33 -2.85 15.81
N LEU A 776 -20.70 -2.50 16.93
CA LEU A 776 -19.47 -1.70 16.91
C LEU A 776 -18.32 -2.62 16.48
N TYR A 777 -17.58 -2.20 15.44
CA TYR A 777 -16.47 -2.99 14.93
C TYR A 777 -15.40 -3.17 16.01
N GLY A 778 -15.35 -4.34 16.61
CA GLY A 778 -14.35 -4.72 17.62
C GLY A 778 -12.95 -4.94 16.99
N PHE A 779 -11.92 -4.90 17.83
CA PHE A 779 -10.57 -5.26 17.40
C PHE A 779 -10.38 -6.79 17.42
N SER A 780 -9.40 -7.34 16.71
CA SER A 780 -9.11 -8.78 16.79
C SER A 780 -8.16 -9.07 17.96
N LYS A 781 -8.52 -10.02 18.81
CA LYS A 781 -7.65 -10.54 19.90
C LYS A 781 -6.42 -11.22 19.31
N ASN A 782 -6.60 -11.97 18.21
CA ASN A 782 -5.52 -12.63 17.48
C ASN A 782 -4.46 -11.64 16.95
N HIS A 783 -4.83 -10.36 16.76
CA HIS A 783 -3.91 -9.29 16.38
C HIS A 783 -3.33 -8.53 17.59
N ALA A 784 -4.11 -8.35 18.64
CA ALA A 784 -3.72 -7.57 19.83
C ALA A 784 -2.66 -8.28 20.67
N VAL A 785 -2.82 -9.58 20.90
CA VAL A 785 -1.93 -10.36 21.77
C VAL A 785 -0.50 -10.46 21.22
N PRO A 786 -0.25 -10.81 19.94
CA PRO A 786 1.12 -10.82 19.40
C PRO A 786 1.83 -9.47 19.51
N TYR A 787 1.11 -8.36 19.42
CA TYR A 787 1.67 -7.02 19.56
C TYR A 787 1.95 -6.66 21.03
N ALA A 788 1.11 -7.10 21.95
CA ALA A 788 1.39 -6.97 23.38
C ALA A 788 2.63 -7.79 23.79
N LEU A 789 2.80 -8.99 23.22
CA LEU A 789 4.01 -9.81 23.39
C LEU A 789 5.26 -9.11 22.87
N LEU A 790 5.21 -8.50 21.68
CA LEU A 790 6.34 -7.75 21.13
C LEU A 790 6.71 -6.56 22.04
N ALA A 791 5.72 -5.84 22.57
CA ALA A 791 5.92 -4.75 23.52
C ALA A 791 6.54 -5.25 24.83
N ALA A 792 6.08 -6.39 25.34
CA ALA A 792 6.63 -7.00 26.54
C ALA A 792 8.09 -7.44 26.35
N GLN A 793 8.45 -8.00 25.16
CA GLN A 793 9.84 -8.29 24.79
C GLN A 793 10.70 -7.03 24.81
N GLN A 794 10.20 -5.92 24.25
CA GLN A 794 10.91 -4.65 24.27
C GLN A 794 11.14 -4.13 25.70
N ILE A 795 10.12 -4.20 26.55
CA ILE A 795 10.23 -3.77 27.96
C ILE A 795 11.27 -4.64 28.68
N LEU A 796 11.23 -5.95 28.48
CA LEU A 796 12.16 -6.88 29.10
C LEU A 796 13.62 -6.62 28.69
N LEU A 797 13.86 -6.53 27.39
CA LEU A 797 15.18 -6.25 26.82
C LEU A 797 15.70 -4.88 27.28
N ARG A 798 14.84 -3.88 27.40
CA ARG A 798 15.20 -2.57 27.92
C ARG A 798 15.64 -2.62 29.38
N GLU A 799 14.94 -3.37 30.22
CA GLU A 799 15.27 -3.49 31.66
C GLU A 799 16.52 -4.32 31.89
N GLN A 800 16.74 -5.38 31.13
CA GLN A 800 17.89 -6.30 31.32
C GLN A 800 19.14 -5.86 30.54
N HIS A 801 18.96 -5.30 29.33
CA HIS A 801 20.02 -4.94 28.40
C HIS A 801 19.82 -3.53 27.82
N PRO A 802 19.77 -2.50 28.68
CA PRO A 802 19.38 -1.15 28.26
C PRO A 802 20.31 -0.54 27.21
N VAL A 803 21.61 -0.80 27.27
CA VAL A 803 22.56 -0.26 26.27
C VAL A 803 22.26 -0.81 24.88
N GLU A 804 22.12 -2.12 24.74
CA GLU A 804 21.83 -2.81 23.50
C GLU A 804 20.43 -2.43 22.97
N PHE A 805 19.46 -2.32 23.88
CA PHE A 805 18.11 -1.89 23.54
C PHE A 805 18.11 -0.48 22.93
N PHE A 806 18.75 0.50 23.56
CA PHE A 806 18.77 1.86 23.04
C PHE A 806 19.60 2.00 21.76
N VAL A 807 20.70 1.26 21.61
CA VAL A 807 21.47 1.25 20.35
C VAL A 807 20.60 0.76 19.20
N THR A 808 19.89 -0.35 19.39
CA THR A 808 19.04 -0.93 18.35
C THR A 808 17.78 -0.09 18.10
N LEU A 809 17.15 0.47 19.14
CA LEU A 809 16.00 1.37 19.01
C LEU A 809 16.36 2.61 18.17
N LEU A 810 17.46 3.28 18.51
CA LEU A 810 17.91 4.48 17.82
C LEU A 810 18.42 4.19 16.40
N GLY A 811 19.00 3.03 16.17
CA GLY A 811 19.48 2.58 14.87
C GLY A 811 18.34 2.39 13.86
N HIS A 812 17.19 1.91 14.30
CA HIS A 812 16.02 1.65 13.44
C HIS A 812 15.05 2.83 13.34
N GLU A 813 15.12 3.84 14.23
CA GLU A 813 14.22 5.00 14.15
C GLU A 813 14.67 6.01 13.08
N LYS A 814 13.81 6.27 12.11
CA LYS A 814 14.06 7.19 11.00
C LYS A 814 13.68 8.65 11.33
N ASN A 815 12.76 8.85 12.26
CA ASN A 815 12.28 10.17 12.63
C ASN A 815 13.23 10.84 13.64
N GLU A 816 13.80 11.97 13.27
CA GLU A 816 14.74 12.73 14.10
C GLU A 816 14.14 13.15 15.45
N GLY A 817 12.89 13.65 15.45
CA GLY A 817 12.24 14.08 16.68
C GLY A 817 12.02 12.92 17.67
N LYS A 818 11.69 11.74 17.19
CA LYS A 818 11.59 10.54 18.01
C LYS A 818 12.96 10.06 18.49
N ARG A 819 14.00 10.07 17.65
CA ARG A 819 15.36 9.74 18.09
C ARG A 819 15.81 10.63 19.24
N SER A 820 15.59 11.94 19.11
CA SER A 820 15.90 12.89 20.19
C SER A 820 15.14 12.59 21.48
N ALA A 821 13.85 12.23 21.37
CA ALA A 821 13.06 11.84 22.52
C ALA A 821 13.57 10.56 23.17
N TYR A 822 13.96 9.54 22.40
CA TYR A 822 14.52 8.29 22.90
C TYR A 822 15.90 8.47 23.53
N GLU A 823 16.79 9.30 22.97
CA GLU A 823 18.06 9.67 23.61
C GLU A 823 17.84 10.33 24.97
N THR A 824 16.92 11.28 25.03
CA THR A 824 16.58 12.00 26.27
C THR A 824 16.00 11.05 27.32
N ASP A 825 15.08 10.17 26.92
CA ASP A 825 14.47 9.17 27.80
C ASP A 825 15.51 8.16 28.31
N GLY A 826 16.36 7.65 27.40
CA GLY A 826 17.49 6.76 27.75
C GLY A 826 18.44 7.38 28.75
N TYR A 827 18.79 8.64 28.59
CA TYR A 827 19.66 9.34 29.54
C TYR A 827 18.96 9.60 30.88
N GLN A 828 17.76 10.21 30.83
CA GLN A 828 17.10 10.70 32.06
C GLN A 828 16.53 9.59 32.94
N LYS A 829 15.96 8.56 32.32
CA LYS A 829 15.26 7.50 33.08
C LYS A 829 16.06 6.20 33.19
N HIS A 830 16.84 5.89 32.15
CA HIS A 830 17.55 4.61 32.07
C HIS A 830 19.06 4.71 32.28
N GLY A 831 19.56 5.93 32.57
CA GLY A 831 20.98 6.16 32.91
C GLY A 831 21.97 5.88 31.78
N GLN A 832 21.50 5.93 30.52
CA GLN A 832 22.34 5.65 29.36
C GLN A 832 23.20 6.87 29.02
N ASN A 833 24.50 6.68 28.84
CA ASN A 833 25.43 7.72 28.48
C ASN A 833 25.65 7.75 26.97
N PHE A 834 25.64 8.95 26.38
CA PHE A 834 25.74 9.14 24.93
C PHE A 834 26.99 9.92 24.54
N LEU A 835 27.61 9.51 23.44
CA LEU A 835 28.71 10.22 22.78
C LEU A 835 28.25 10.77 21.44
N ILE A 836 28.77 11.96 21.07
CA ILE A 836 28.52 12.56 19.75
C ILE A 836 29.16 11.71 18.64
N PRO A 837 28.71 11.85 17.37
CA PRO A 837 29.30 11.12 16.25
C PRO A 837 30.78 11.52 16.04
N HIS A 838 31.56 10.60 15.50
CA HIS A 838 32.95 10.87 15.10
C HIS A 838 33.30 10.11 13.82
N VAL A 839 34.12 10.68 12.93
CA VAL A 839 34.54 10.04 11.66
C VAL A 839 35.26 8.71 11.86
N ASN A 840 35.86 8.49 13.03
CA ASN A 840 36.42 7.19 13.42
C ASN A 840 35.40 6.26 14.11
N GLY A 841 34.16 6.66 14.27
CA GLY A 841 33.06 5.83 14.72
C GLY A 841 32.38 5.11 13.57
N SER A 842 31.20 4.54 13.85
CA SER A 842 30.36 3.86 12.85
C SER A 842 29.43 4.83 12.12
N ALA A 843 28.97 4.42 10.94
CA ALA A 843 27.81 5.04 10.28
C ALA A 843 26.55 4.91 11.14
N GLU A 844 26.40 3.79 11.84
CA GLU A 844 25.27 3.48 12.72
C GLU A 844 25.59 3.81 14.19
N TYR A 845 24.56 3.80 15.06
CA TYR A 845 24.76 3.79 16.51
C TYR A 845 25.56 2.56 16.95
N GLN A 846 26.51 2.77 17.84
CA GLN A 846 27.35 1.67 18.33
C GLN A 846 27.60 1.78 19.83
N ILE A 847 27.94 0.66 20.46
CA ILE A 847 28.41 0.61 21.83
C ILE A 847 29.91 0.83 21.85
N VAL A 848 30.37 1.72 22.73
CA VAL A 848 31.81 2.03 22.91
C VAL A 848 32.17 1.89 24.38
N ASP A 849 33.19 1.09 24.67
CA ASP A 849 33.77 1.02 26.00
C ASP A 849 34.73 2.20 26.20
N VAL A 850 34.39 3.06 27.15
CA VAL A 850 35.21 4.23 27.49
C VAL A 850 36.05 3.90 28.72
N PRO A 851 37.40 3.85 28.59
CA PRO A 851 38.25 3.82 29.73
C PRO A 851 38.15 5.13 30.50
N GLY A 852 38.10 5.06 31.81
CA GLY A 852 37.99 6.26 32.67
C GLY A 852 39.00 7.35 32.32
N SER A 853 38.56 8.59 32.37
CA SER A 853 39.38 9.77 32.13
C SER A 853 39.04 10.88 33.14
N ALA A 854 39.74 11.99 33.08
CA ALA A 854 39.42 13.15 33.92
C ALA A 854 38.02 13.76 33.63
N LEU A 855 37.45 13.47 32.44
CA LEU A 855 36.21 14.03 31.98
C LEU A 855 35.06 13.00 31.88
N LEU A 856 35.34 11.75 31.49
CA LEU A 856 34.34 10.71 31.35
C LEU A 856 34.63 9.54 32.33
N GLU A 857 33.61 9.06 32.97
CA GLU A 857 33.70 7.87 33.80
C GLU A 857 33.98 6.60 32.97
N SER A 858 34.58 5.59 33.56
CA SER A 858 34.73 4.29 32.88
C SER A 858 33.37 3.62 32.72
N GLY A 859 33.06 3.12 31.53
CA GLY A 859 31.81 2.42 31.29
C GLY A 859 31.47 2.24 29.81
N ARG A 860 30.28 1.70 29.57
CA ARG A 860 29.71 1.50 28.23
C ARG A 860 28.88 2.72 27.84
N TYR A 861 29.17 3.25 26.69
CA TYR A 861 28.52 4.42 26.14
C TYR A 861 27.87 4.11 24.78
N ILE A 862 26.83 4.82 24.45
CA ILE A 862 26.19 4.76 23.13
C ILE A 862 26.75 5.91 22.28
N GLN A 863 27.52 5.59 21.26
CA GLN A 863 27.98 6.58 20.30
C GLN A 863 26.98 6.73 19.16
N GLN A 864 26.61 7.97 18.88
CA GLN A 864 25.74 8.30 17.74
C GLN A 864 26.45 7.97 16.41
N GLY A 865 25.70 7.41 15.46
CA GLY A 865 26.20 7.11 14.12
C GLY A 865 26.35 8.36 13.25
N LEU A 866 27.24 8.34 12.28
CA LEU A 866 27.43 9.44 11.35
C LEU A 866 26.20 9.73 10.48
N LYS A 867 25.38 8.72 10.19
CA LYS A 867 24.18 8.85 9.35
C LYS A 867 23.10 9.76 9.93
N VAL A 868 23.14 10.03 11.25
CA VAL A 868 22.17 10.93 11.87
C VAL A 868 22.46 12.40 11.58
N LEU A 869 23.63 12.70 11.04
CA LEU A 869 24.02 14.06 10.69
C LEU A 869 23.38 14.49 9.35
N PRO A 870 22.89 15.73 9.24
CA PRO A 870 22.19 16.19 8.05
C PRO A 870 22.98 16.03 6.76
N GLY A 871 22.42 15.37 5.76
CA GLY A 871 23.00 15.21 4.44
C GLY A 871 24.16 14.21 4.36
N LEU A 872 24.37 13.40 5.41
CA LEU A 872 25.36 12.33 5.38
C LEU A 872 24.73 10.99 4.93
N ASP A 873 23.56 10.62 5.39
CA ASP A 873 22.84 9.38 4.99
C ASP A 873 23.77 8.26 4.45
N ASN A 874 23.67 7.94 3.17
CA ASN A 874 24.53 6.93 2.52
C ASN A 874 26.03 7.29 2.52
N ARG A 875 26.39 8.57 2.59
CA ARG A 875 27.79 9.00 2.66
C ARG A 875 28.45 8.64 3.98
N ALA A 876 27.68 8.47 5.04
CA ALA A 876 28.18 7.95 6.31
C ALA A 876 28.84 6.57 6.15
N TYR A 877 28.21 5.69 5.34
CA TYR A 877 28.77 4.37 5.05
C TYR A 877 30.01 4.43 4.17
N GLU A 878 30.10 5.39 3.24
CA GLU A 878 31.31 5.61 2.43
C GLU A 878 32.48 6.06 3.32
N ILE A 879 32.25 6.95 4.28
CA ILE A 879 33.24 7.40 5.26
C ILE A 879 33.72 6.24 6.12
N GLU A 880 32.80 5.41 6.59
CA GLU A 880 33.12 4.21 7.37
C GLU A 880 33.87 3.16 6.56
N ALA A 881 33.47 2.88 5.31
CA ALA A 881 34.13 1.94 4.42
C ALA A 881 35.57 2.36 4.13
N GLU A 882 35.82 3.67 3.87
CA GLU A 882 37.15 4.21 3.66
C GLU A 882 38.03 4.03 4.91
N ARG A 883 37.47 4.29 6.10
CA ARG A 883 38.15 4.08 7.38
C ARG A 883 38.49 2.60 7.61
N LEU A 884 37.58 1.70 7.30
CA LEU A 884 37.79 0.26 7.46
C LEU A 884 38.86 -0.28 6.50
N ALA A 885 38.92 0.26 5.28
CA ALA A 885 39.90 -0.16 4.27
C ALA A 885 41.33 0.38 4.53
N HIS A 886 41.46 1.61 5.06
CA HIS A 886 42.76 2.30 5.14
C HIS A 886 43.13 2.76 6.56
N GLY A 887 42.43 2.30 7.58
CA GLY A 887 42.66 2.61 8.98
C GLY A 887 42.03 3.94 9.43
N PRO A 888 42.09 4.25 10.74
CA PRO A 888 41.46 5.44 11.29
C PRO A 888 42.01 6.73 10.69
N TYR A 889 41.16 7.75 10.58
CA TYR A 889 41.55 9.10 10.23
C TYR A 889 42.36 9.72 11.36
N VAL A 890 43.39 10.49 11.02
CA VAL A 890 44.34 11.11 12.00
C VAL A 890 44.18 12.62 12.13
N SER A 891 43.54 13.27 11.16
CA SER A 891 43.24 14.71 11.18
C SER A 891 42.11 15.07 10.24
N ALA A 892 41.57 16.26 10.36
CA ALA A 892 40.56 16.81 9.44
C ALA A 892 41.09 16.94 7.99
N GLU A 893 42.37 17.19 7.80
CA GLU A 893 43.05 17.20 6.51
C GLU A 893 43.13 15.80 5.91
N ASP A 894 43.39 14.79 6.73
CA ASP A 894 43.41 13.38 6.30
C ASP A 894 42.04 12.95 5.84
N VAL A 895 40.95 13.31 6.54
CA VAL A 895 39.57 13.08 6.12
C VAL A 895 39.31 13.67 4.72
N LYS A 896 39.65 14.96 4.54
CA LYS A 896 39.49 15.65 3.27
C LYS A 896 40.28 15.03 2.12
N LYS A 897 41.45 14.53 2.41
CA LYS A 897 42.39 13.94 1.42
C LYS A 897 41.90 12.54 0.99
N ARG A 898 41.40 11.74 1.94
CA ARG A 898 41.04 10.35 1.70
C ARG A 898 39.61 10.19 1.11
N LEU A 899 38.71 11.08 1.44
CA LEU A 899 37.39 11.08 0.85
C LEU A 899 37.41 11.70 -0.54
N SER A 900 36.96 10.99 -1.56
CA SER A 900 37.00 11.41 -2.95
C SER A 900 35.68 12.07 -3.41
N GLY A 901 35.79 13.02 -4.36
CA GLY A 901 34.74 13.51 -5.24
C GLY A 901 33.40 13.86 -4.55
N ARG A 902 32.40 12.98 -4.67
CA ARG A 902 31.03 13.23 -4.18
C ARG A 902 30.90 13.17 -2.65
N THR A 903 31.78 12.43 -1.97
CA THR A 903 31.74 12.26 -0.52
C THR A 903 32.42 13.43 0.21
N ALA A 904 33.41 14.05 -0.39
CA ALA A 904 34.17 15.20 0.20
C ALA A 904 33.61 16.57 -0.19
N THR A 905 32.33 16.70 -0.47
CA THR A 905 31.76 18.01 -0.79
C THR A 905 31.90 18.99 0.38
N SER A 906 31.96 20.30 0.08
CA SER A 906 32.01 21.33 1.11
C SER A 906 30.84 21.25 2.10
N ALA A 907 29.69 20.80 1.67
CA ALA A 907 28.51 20.56 2.51
C ALA A 907 28.75 19.43 3.52
N VAL A 908 29.30 18.31 3.10
CA VAL A 908 29.60 17.16 3.98
C VAL A 908 30.66 17.51 5.00
N VAL A 909 31.78 18.09 4.54
CA VAL A 909 32.87 18.55 5.43
C VAL A 909 32.36 19.62 6.40
N GLY A 910 31.50 20.53 5.92
CA GLY A 910 30.86 21.55 6.76
C GLY A 910 30.00 20.92 7.87
N THR A 911 29.19 19.92 7.54
CA THR A 911 28.37 19.19 8.53
C THR A 911 29.26 18.48 9.56
N LEU A 912 30.25 17.72 9.13
CA LEU A 912 31.17 17.01 10.03
C LEU A 912 31.89 17.98 11.00
N THR A 913 32.27 19.15 10.52
CA THR A 913 32.88 20.18 11.36
C THR A 913 31.89 20.79 12.36
N ARG A 914 30.70 21.15 11.91
CA ARG A 914 29.65 21.74 12.76
C ARG A 914 29.25 20.88 13.94
N PHE A 915 29.18 19.56 13.73
CA PHE A 915 28.82 18.60 14.77
C PHE A 915 30.04 18.02 15.51
N ALA A 916 31.22 18.61 15.35
CA ALA A 916 32.49 18.16 15.94
C ALA A 916 32.85 16.69 15.63
N ALA A 917 32.27 16.11 14.56
CA ALA A 917 32.57 14.75 14.13
C ALA A 917 34.01 14.58 13.60
N MET A 918 34.74 15.67 13.36
CA MET A 918 36.15 15.71 12.98
C MET A 918 37.00 16.34 14.10
N GLU A 919 36.62 16.27 15.37
CA GLU A 919 37.41 16.76 16.48
C GLU A 919 38.41 15.70 16.91
N PHE A 920 39.70 15.92 16.62
CA PHE A 920 40.76 14.95 16.90
C PHE A 920 41.50 15.20 18.22
N ASP A 921 41.26 16.35 18.87
CA ASP A 921 41.70 16.57 20.26
C ASP A 921 40.78 15.80 21.20
N LYS A 922 41.32 14.78 21.84
CA LYS A 922 40.56 13.85 22.68
C LYS A 922 39.92 14.55 23.88
N GLN A 923 40.58 15.53 24.49
CA GLN A 923 40.02 16.24 25.65
C GLN A 923 38.88 17.17 25.20
N GLU A 924 39.05 17.89 24.10
CA GLU A 924 38.01 18.74 23.56
C GLU A 924 36.80 17.94 23.12
N TRP A 925 37.00 16.82 22.44
CA TRP A 925 35.90 15.94 22.04
C TRP A 925 35.14 15.38 23.25
N GLN A 926 35.84 14.87 24.30
CA GLN A 926 35.22 14.40 25.54
C GLN A 926 34.44 15.52 26.24
N LYS A 927 34.93 16.74 26.25
CA LYS A 927 34.25 17.91 26.81
C LYS A 927 32.93 18.17 26.06
N ARG A 928 32.93 18.08 24.75
CA ARG A 928 31.71 18.22 23.92
C ARG A 928 30.74 17.08 24.14
N CYS A 929 31.17 15.82 24.37
CA CYS A 929 30.32 14.74 24.78
C CYS A 929 29.63 15.00 26.12
N LEU A 930 30.36 15.47 27.13
CA LEU A 930 29.78 15.85 28.42
C LEU A 930 28.70 16.91 28.26
N MET A 931 28.92 17.89 27.43
CA MET A 931 27.97 18.96 27.20
C MET A 931 26.72 18.45 26.46
N TRP A 932 26.90 17.52 25.54
CA TRP A 932 25.76 16.84 24.92
C TRP A 932 24.91 16.09 25.97
N MET A 933 25.55 15.40 26.92
CA MET A 933 24.81 14.75 28.01
C MET A 933 24.09 15.75 28.92
N GLU A 934 24.64 16.95 29.14
CA GLU A 934 23.92 18.04 29.85
C GLU A 934 22.68 18.51 29.08
N VAL A 935 22.75 18.57 27.73
CA VAL A 935 21.58 18.89 26.88
C VAL A 935 20.49 17.82 27.04
N LEU A 936 20.84 16.55 27.15
CA LEU A 936 19.89 15.45 27.36
C LEU A 936 19.16 15.51 28.72
N LYS A 937 19.64 16.30 29.68
CA LYS A 937 18.91 16.57 30.93
C LYS A 937 17.68 17.45 30.72
N MET A 938 17.59 18.16 29.60
CA MET A 938 16.49 19.03 29.25
C MET A 938 15.40 18.25 28.48
N LYS A 939 14.40 18.97 27.96
CA LYS A 939 13.38 18.40 27.06
C LYS A 939 14.00 17.99 25.72
N PRO A 940 13.38 17.07 24.95
CA PRO A 940 13.85 16.70 23.62
C PRO A 940 14.11 17.91 22.72
N HIS A 941 15.23 17.88 22.01
CA HIS A 941 15.73 19.03 21.23
C HIS A 941 15.76 18.72 19.73
N THR A 942 15.62 19.79 18.92
CA THR A 942 15.80 19.72 17.45
C THR A 942 17.29 19.55 17.08
N LEU A 943 17.55 19.11 15.86
CA LEU A 943 18.92 18.99 15.34
C LEU A 943 19.67 20.33 15.37
N PHE A 944 18.98 21.45 15.10
CA PHE A 944 19.53 22.77 15.18
C PHE A 944 20.00 23.13 16.61
N GLN A 945 19.24 22.77 17.62
CA GLN A 945 19.63 22.98 19.02
C GLN A 945 20.86 22.15 19.40
N LYS A 946 20.94 20.89 18.90
CA LYS A 946 22.13 20.03 19.05
C LYS A 946 23.39 20.70 18.46
N GLU A 947 23.26 21.23 17.23
CA GLU A 947 24.34 21.94 16.55
C GLU A 947 24.85 23.17 17.35
N MET A 948 23.90 23.99 17.81
CA MET A 948 24.23 25.19 18.61
C MET A 948 25.01 24.84 19.89
N TRP A 949 24.58 23.81 20.62
CA TRP A 949 25.24 23.36 21.82
C TRP A 949 26.65 22.81 21.59
N VAL A 950 26.81 22.00 20.54
CA VAL A 950 28.10 21.45 20.17
C VAL A 950 29.10 22.50 19.74
N GLN A 951 28.64 23.54 19.01
CA GLN A 951 29.51 24.63 18.52
C GLN A 951 29.84 25.67 19.57
N HIS A 952 28.89 26.05 20.41
CA HIS A 952 29.02 27.15 21.38
C HIS A 952 29.16 26.62 22.81
N SER A 953 29.78 25.46 22.93
CA SER A 953 29.88 24.72 24.17
C SER A 953 30.36 25.53 25.37
N ASP A 954 31.40 26.35 25.22
CA ASP A 954 31.99 27.08 26.35
C ASP A 954 31.11 28.22 26.87
N GLU A 955 30.44 28.93 26.00
CA GLU A 955 29.57 30.04 26.33
C GLU A 955 28.21 29.56 26.90
N MET A 956 27.60 28.59 26.26
CA MET A 956 26.32 28.07 26.72
C MET A 956 26.43 27.25 28.01
N TYR A 957 27.55 26.57 28.23
CA TYR A 957 27.80 25.85 29.49
C TYR A 957 27.98 26.78 30.67
N ARG A 958 28.64 27.93 30.47
CA ARG A 958 28.73 28.98 31.49
C ARG A 958 27.37 29.57 31.82
N ASN A 959 26.60 29.92 30.80
CA ASN A 959 25.25 30.48 30.96
C ASN A 959 24.31 29.46 31.63
N TYR A 960 24.35 28.20 31.23
CA TYR A 960 23.54 27.13 31.84
C TYR A 960 23.91 26.90 33.32
N ARG A 961 25.19 26.90 33.66
CA ARG A 961 25.59 26.77 35.08
C ARG A 961 25.18 27.97 35.93
N GLU A 962 25.13 29.14 35.36
CA GLU A 962 24.60 30.33 36.01
C GLU A 962 23.09 30.27 36.19
N ASP A 963 22.36 29.87 35.16
CA ASP A 963 20.90 29.71 35.21
C ASP A 963 20.46 28.53 36.11
N SER A 964 21.17 27.40 36.11
CA SER A 964 20.88 26.27 36.99
C SER A 964 21.13 26.59 38.46
N LYS A 965 22.04 27.52 38.77
CA LYS A 965 22.18 28.02 40.15
C LYS A 965 20.95 28.85 40.59
N TYR A 966 20.30 29.54 39.64
CA TYR A 966 19.08 30.31 39.90
C TYR A 966 17.85 29.40 40.04
N LEU A 967 17.78 28.32 39.28
CA LEU A 967 16.68 27.35 39.35
C LEU A 967 16.73 26.44 40.58
N ASN A 968 17.90 26.12 41.07
CA ASN A 968 18.09 25.33 42.30
C ASN A 968 18.09 26.17 43.60
N GLY A 969 18.03 27.47 43.50
CA GLY A 969 18.01 28.38 44.65
C GLY A 969 16.64 28.86 45.16
N ASN A 970 15.54 28.56 44.45
CA ASN A 970 14.18 28.97 44.83
C ASN A 970 13.23 27.78 44.99
N GLY A 971 13.64 26.86 45.83
CA GLY A 971 12.79 25.78 46.37
C GLY A 971 12.63 25.86 47.86
N GLN A 972 12.02 26.97 48.36
CA GLN A 972 11.30 27.04 49.63
C GLN A 972 9.90 27.56 49.37
#